data_20fda9b89bf3afb3ec6a8ef43b16d8ad
#
_entry.id   20fda9b89bf3afb3ec6a8ef43b16d8ad
#
_cell.length_a   1.000
_cell.length_b   1.000
_cell.length_c   1.000
_cell.angle_alpha   90.00
_cell.angle_beta   90.00
_cell.angle_gamma   90.00
#
_symmetry.space_group_name_H-M   'P 1'
#
loop_
_entity.id
_entity.type
_entity.pdbx_description
1 polymer ?
#
loop_
_entity_poly.entity_id
_entity_poly.type
_entity_poly.pdbx_seq_one_letter_code
_entity_poly.pdbx_strand_id
1 'polypeptide(L)'
;MGEISVKTGNNARNGGKNSLNRLIRCVCGKKIGPDPRNFNQRVSLGRNDLLIRTFPKRIQSSFDVIGNVNVQTDEQLKKSLVNQTDDLSAVFPELLSANRSSRIYNNMTLRGQSSADFFSPSLGLFVDGAPQLSQSYAQSLQGVEQVELLKGPQGVIYGRGTLGGIISVITKKPSSHAEAWLGGQYFGQGERINTGGSTGYMENGWAFQGNVSLDRNNGSLNNPAWDKKNVDSRDIKAGWLSANYISPDTLFESNLKVGGENYHSHEEYFVPFSPLSRSKIDTEWLYETPNLKRKLKNISWNTGYDFNDEWKFKTILSYQNMDIDRLFMDGTLQDDSQDILYSEARANYEGGDLSGIIGVSFQKMGYRHDNLSVGKVGMGGKKSDNDIYNYSGYFDGAYRINDNWELGAGARFSHEKAKTRMIILEKGKGESNYNNNAVFNAFIPRASIAWLPNEQNRIWFGVGRGFKPGGFNKEGVDKLALTSYKSEIATEMELGWKWHSVNDNHMAEITLYQIDSKDVQGYVGVIGYQALSNMGDSRSRGIEYLWKSKLTPNHSISLGGMFNQSEFTSGEHKNKRPAYTPSYSSLISWEGLYGKEQKWSSRIAVRFNGPFYFNEQNNLEQGHYTVVDASISWHPTKQYELSIYAKNIGDALYRTYAFGNKAQLGNPREIGVQGSINF
;
A
#
# COMPACT_ATOMS: atom_id res chain seq x y z
N MET A 1 -19.01 23.84 38.51
CA MET A 1 -18.35 22.72 37.85
C MET A 1 -18.76 21.46 38.59
N GLY A 2 -19.74 20.72 38.06
CA GLY A 2 -20.23 19.51 38.68
C GLY A 2 -19.60 18.29 38.08
N GLU A 3 -19.00 17.43 38.91
CA GLU A 3 -18.54 16.13 38.52
C GLU A 3 -19.69 15.27 38.00
N ILE A 4 -19.57 14.71 36.81
CA ILE A 4 -20.52 13.75 36.28
C ILE A 4 -20.07 12.35 36.73
N SER A 5 -20.73 11.82 37.75
CA SER A 5 -20.59 10.44 38.18
C SER A 5 -21.36 9.52 37.25
N VAL A 6 -20.69 8.66 36.53
CA VAL A 6 -21.31 7.58 35.73
C VAL A 6 -21.53 6.37 36.63
N LYS A 7 -22.77 6.11 37.05
CA LYS A 7 -23.16 4.84 37.67
C LYS A 7 -23.21 3.75 36.60
N THR A 8 -22.26 2.83 36.61
CA THR A 8 -22.35 1.56 35.90
C THR A 8 -23.30 0.63 36.65
N GLY A 9 -24.53 0.53 36.17
CA GLY A 9 -25.50 -0.46 36.68
C GLY A 9 -25.14 -1.84 36.14
N ASN A 10 -24.95 -2.80 37.06
CA ASN A 10 -24.79 -4.23 36.79
C ASN A 10 -26.09 -4.84 36.22
N ASN A 11 -26.35 -4.66 34.94
CA ASN A 11 -27.35 -5.43 34.19
C ASN A 11 -27.04 -5.40 32.67
N ALA A 12 -25.86 -5.89 32.31
CA ALA A 12 -25.55 -6.28 30.94
C ALA A 12 -25.47 -7.81 30.85
N ARG A 13 -26.52 -8.49 31.24
CA ARG A 13 -26.79 -9.87 30.82
C ARG A 13 -27.94 -9.82 29.85
N ASN A 14 -27.64 -9.51 28.62
CA ASN A 14 -28.29 -10.07 27.42
C ASN A 14 -27.63 -9.46 26.19
N GLY A 15 -26.98 -10.33 25.49
CA GLY A 15 -26.33 -10.25 24.22
C GLY A 15 -26.78 -9.18 23.27
N GLY A 16 -25.87 -8.44 22.86
CA GLY A 16 -25.99 -7.48 21.80
C GLY A 16 -24.67 -6.74 21.67
N LYS A 17 -23.69 -7.35 21.04
CA LYS A 17 -22.50 -6.68 20.56
C LYS A 17 -22.87 -5.69 19.44
N ASN A 18 -23.79 -4.81 19.70
CA ASN A 18 -24.13 -3.81 18.71
C ASN A 18 -24.12 -2.45 19.32
N SER A 19 -23.24 -1.71 18.74
CA SER A 19 -23.20 -0.27 18.72
C SER A 19 -22.75 0.36 20.03
N LEU A 20 -21.58 0.88 19.98
CA LEU A 20 -21.15 2.07 20.71
C LEU A 20 -22.23 3.19 20.70
N ASN A 21 -23.22 3.11 19.82
CA ASN A 21 -24.35 4.03 19.70
C ASN A 21 -25.42 3.84 20.79
N ARG A 22 -25.41 2.73 21.57
CA ARG A 22 -26.44 2.48 22.61
C ARG A 22 -26.07 2.91 24.02
N LEU A 23 -24.86 3.35 24.27
CA LEU A 23 -24.34 3.54 25.63
C LEU A 23 -24.39 4.95 26.21
N ILE A 24 -24.87 5.96 25.48
CA ILE A 24 -24.97 7.31 26.03
C ILE A 24 -26.44 7.79 25.98
N ARG A 25 -27.19 7.46 27.02
CA ARG A 25 -28.41 8.18 27.37
C ARG A 25 -28.08 9.19 28.50
N CYS A 26 -28.22 10.46 28.20
CA CYS A 26 -28.22 11.47 29.23
C CYS A 26 -29.49 11.32 30.10
N VAL A 27 -29.42 11.70 31.38
CA VAL A 27 -30.53 11.66 32.37
C VAL A 27 -31.75 12.47 31.90
N CYS A 28 -31.61 13.30 30.89
CA CYS A 28 -32.69 14.13 30.28
C CYS A 28 -33.37 13.46 29.07
N GLY A 29 -33.08 12.19 28.75
CA GLY A 29 -33.79 11.44 27.70
C GLY A 29 -33.44 11.80 26.25
N LYS A 30 -32.51 12.71 25.99
CA LYS A 30 -32.02 12.99 24.64
C LYS A 30 -30.90 12.02 24.26
N LYS A 31 -31.03 11.34 23.10
CA LYS A 31 -29.94 10.60 22.49
C LYS A 31 -28.81 11.57 22.16
N ILE A 32 -27.67 11.44 22.83
CA ILE A 32 -26.42 12.04 22.39
C ILE A 32 -25.77 10.98 21.52
N GLY A 33 -25.88 11.11 20.21
CA GLY A 33 -25.07 10.36 19.27
C GLY A 33 -23.59 10.66 19.52
N PRO A 34 -22.64 9.81 19.11
CA PRO A 34 -21.24 10.13 19.18
C PRO A 34 -21.02 11.42 18.39
N ASP A 35 -20.49 12.45 19.05
CA ASP A 35 -20.12 13.69 18.39
C ASP A 35 -19.07 13.35 17.32
N PRO A 36 -19.37 13.49 16.02
CA PRO A 36 -18.39 13.18 14.97
C PRO A 36 -17.15 14.06 15.05
N ARG A 37 -17.21 15.18 15.77
CA ARG A 37 -16.09 16.05 16.07
C ARG A 37 -15.14 15.48 17.13
N ASN A 38 -15.49 14.38 17.82
CA ASN A 38 -14.74 13.79 18.91
C ASN A 38 -14.26 12.36 18.62
N PHE A 39 -13.76 12.16 17.42
CA PHE A 39 -13.27 10.85 16.94
C PHE A 39 -12.12 10.28 17.79
N ASN A 40 -11.34 11.13 18.44
CA ASN A 40 -10.23 10.72 19.31
C ASN A 40 -10.64 10.19 20.69
N GLN A 41 -11.88 10.39 21.13
CA GLN A 41 -12.37 9.82 22.40
C GLN A 41 -12.81 8.36 22.30
N ARG A 42 -12.93 7.79 21.09
CA ARG A 42 -13.31 6.38 20.90
C ARG A 42 -12.22 5.37 21.24
N VAL A 43 -10.98 5.80 21.32
CA VAL A 43 -9.83 4.92 21.59
C VAL A 43 -9.65 4.65 23.09
N SER A 44 -10.38 5.34 23.96
CA SER A 44 -10.21 5.31 25.42
C SER A 44 -11.02 4.22 26.14
N LEU A 45 -11.69 3.31 25.44
CA LEU A 45 -12.48 2.22 26.07
C LEU A 45 -11.70 0.92 26.28
N GLY A 46 -10.41 1.01 26.57
CA GLY A 46 -9.68 -0.11 27.16
C GLY A 46 -9.34 -1.29 26.25
N ARG A 47 -9.76 -1.28 25.00
CA ARG A 47 -9.32 -2.28 23.99
C ARG A 47 -8.31 -1.66 23.05
N ASN A 48 -7.14 -2.27 22.97
CA ASN A 48 -6.11 -1.93 21.97
C ASN A 48 -6.47 -2.42 20.55
N ASP A 49 -7.76 -2.54 20.23
CA ASP A 49 -8.22 -2.97 18.93
C ASP A 49 -8.02 -1.85 17.91
N LEU A 50 -7.14 -2.08 16.95
CA LEU A 50 -6.98 -1.22 15.79
C LEU A 50 -8.24 -1.34 14.92
N LEU A 51 -8.94 -0.24 14.70
CA LEU A 51 -10.11 -0.20 13.83
C LEU A 51 -9.68 -0.18 12.38
N ILE A 52 -10.09 -1.19 11.63
CA ILE A 52 -9.94 -1.24 10.19
C ILE A 52 -11.07 -0.43 9.57
N ARG A 53 -10.74 0.45 8.61
CA ARG A 53 -11.69 1.33 7.96
C ARG A 53 -12.00 0.95 6.52
N THR A 54 -11.24 0.02 5.98
CA THR A 54 -11.33 -0.33 4.56
C THR A 54 -11.83 -1.73 4.29
N PHE A 55 -11.80 -2.63 5.26
CA PHE A 55 -12.29 -3.99 5.07
C PHE A 55 -13.55 -4.29 5.90
N PRO A 56 -14.59 -4.77 5.33
CA PRO A 56 -15.02 -4.74 3.93
C PRO A 56 -15.61 -3.39 3.51
N LYS A 57 -14.82 -2.33 3.55
CA LYS A 57 -15.19 -0.91 3.39
C LYS A 57 -16.13 -0.39 4.49
N ARG A 58 -15.99 -0.92 5.69
CA ARG A 58 -16.71 -0.52 6.93
C ARG A 58 -15.72 -0.46 8.09
N ILE A 59 -16.12 0.20 9.18
CA ILE A 59 -15.28 0.32 10.38
C ILE A 59 -15.54 -0.88 11.28
N GLN A 60 -14.51 -1.70 11.54
CA GLN A 60 -14.58 -2.82 12.48
C GLN A 60 -13.21 -3.09 13.12
N SER A 61 -13.18 -3.87 14.20
CA SER A 61 -11.93 -4.31 14.85
C SER A 61 -11.13 -5.23 13.93
N SER A 62 -9.80 -5.17 13.98
CA SER A 62 -8.93 -6.11 13.26
C SER A 62 -9.16 -7.56 13.64
N PHE A 63 -9.56 -7.81 14.89
CA PHE A 63 -9.92 -9.13 15.40
C PHE A 63 -11.22 -9.63 14.76
N ASP A 64 -12.20 -8.77 14.54
CA ASP A 64 -13.52 -9.14 14.03
C ASP A 64 -13.55 -9.42 12.51
N VAL A 65 -12.50 -9.05 11.78
CA VAL A 65 -12.42 -9.34 10.35
C VAL A 65 -12.16 -10.81 10.08
N ILE A 66 -12.99 -11.42 9.20
CA ILE A 66 -12.72 -12.75 8.64
C ILE A 66 -11.66 -12.57 7.54
N GLY A 67 -10.40 -12.81 7.87
CA GLY A 67 -9.24 -12.62 6.98
C GLY A 67 -8.05 -11.99 7.70
N ASN A 68 -6.93 -11.93 7.02
CA ASN A 68 -5.67 -11.43 7.56
C ASN A 68 -5.48 -9.96 7.19
N VAL A 69 -5.43 -9.09 8.19
CA VAL A 69 -5.24 -7.64 8.04
C VAL A 69 -4.25 -7.11 9.06
N ASN A 70 -3.26 -6.37 8.60
CA ASN A 70 -2.29 -5.70 9.47
C ASN A 70 -2.46 -4.18 9.34
N VAL A 71 -2.46 -3.48 10.49
CA VAL A 71 -2.69 -2.03 10.57
C VAL A 71 -1.50 -1.36 11.23
N GLN A 72 -1.04 -0.25 10.65
CA GLN A 72 -0.02 0.63 11.22
C GLN A 72 -0.58 2.04 11.34
N THR A 73 -0.62 2.58 12.56
CA THR A 73 -1.04 3.95 12.82
C THR A 73 0.06 4.95 12.46
N ASP A 74 -0.29 6.23 12.31
CA ASP A 74 0.66 7.33 12.12
C ASP A 74 1.81 7.30 13.15
N GLU A 75 1.49 7.06 14.43
CA GLU A 75 2.47 6.94 15.50
C GLU A 75 3.45 5.77 15.27
N GLN A 76 2.93 4.61 14.87
CA GLN A 76 3.75 3.43 14.57
C GLN A 76 4.64 3.64 13.34
N LEU A 77 4.10 4.30 12.29
CA LEU A 77 4.86 4.65 11.09
C LEU A 77 6.01 5.61 11.43
N LYS A 78 5.75 6.66 12.21
CA LYS A 78 6.78 7.63 12.67
C LYS A 78 7.85 6.97 13.51
N LYS A 79 7.49 6.16 14.51
CA LYS A 79 8.45 5.38 15.34
C LYS A 79 9.29 4.42 14.50
N SER A 80 8.72 3.90 13.42
CA SER A 80 9.42 3.00 12.49
C SER A 80 10.16 3.72 11.37
N LEU A 81 10.16 5.06 11.38
CA LEU A 81 10.84 5.91 10.40
C LEU A 81 10.36 5.66 8.97
N VAL A 82 9.08 5.28 8.80
CA VAL A 82 8.43 5.05 7.52
C VAL A 82 7.78 6.35 7.05
N ASN A 83 8.31 6.91 5.97
CA ASN A 83 7.89 8.21 5.45
C ASN A 83 7.12 8.12 4.12
N GLN A 84 7.31 7.02 3.40
CA GLN A 84 6.73 6.78 2.07
C GLN A 84 6.17 5.35 1.98
N THR A 85 5.26 5.12 1.04
CA THR A 85 4.62 3.83 0.85
C THR A 85 5.58 2.72 0.39
N ASP A 86 6.65 3.05 -0.32
CA ASP A 86 7.69 2.07 -0.70
C ASP A 86 8.62 1.65 0.46
N ASP A 87 8.56 2.35 1.61
CA ASP A 87 9.25 1.96 2.85
C ASP A 87 8.41 1.00 3.73
N LEU A 88 7.18 0.66 3.35
CA LEU A 88 6.23 -0.12 4.17
C LEU A 88 6.71 -1.54 4.52
N SER A 89 7.66 -2.11 3.78
CA SER A 89 8.31 -3.38 4.17
C SER A 89 9.05 -3.30 5.51
N ALA A 90 9.32 -2.10 6.04
CA ALA A 90 9.91 -1.90 7.36
C ALA A 90 8.94 -2.19 8.52
N VAL A 91 7.64 -2.23 8.25
CA VAL A 91 6.57 -2.46 9.24
C VAL A 91 5.64 -3.62 8.88
N PHE A 92 5.61 -4.03 7.62
CA PHE A 92 4.91 -5.20 7.12
C PHE A 92 5.94 -6.22 6.61
N PRO A 93 6.43 -7.11 7.45
CA PRO A 93 7.51 -8.04 7.06
C PRO A 93 7.13 -8.96 5.91
N GLU A 94 5.85 -9.26 5.73
CA GLU A 94 5.35 -10.11 4.65
C GLU A 94 5.40 -9.43 3.28
N LEU A 95 5.51 -8.10 3.26
CA LEU A 95 5.57 -7.29 2.05
C LEU A 95 7.02 -7.14 1.58
N LEU A 96 7.33 -7.64 0.39
CA LEU A 96 8.54 -7.22 -0.32
C LEU A 96 8.21 -5.94 -1.09
N SER A 97 9.00 -4.89 -0.88
CA SER A 97 8.99 -3.67 -1.68
C SER A 97 10.37 -3.49 -2.30
N ALA A 98 10.47 -3.61 -3.61
CA ALA A 98 11.72 -3.57 -4.35
C ALA A 98 11.65 -2.52 -5.47
N ASN A 99 12.50 -1.49 -5.37
CA ASN A 99 12.59 -0.45 -6.38
C ASN A 99 13.36 -1.01 -7.59
N ARG A 100 12.75 -0.91 -8.78
CA ARG A 100 13.32 -1.33 -10.05
C ARG A 100 13.60 -0.11 -10.90
N SER A 101 14.88 0.14 -11.20
CA SER A 101 15.35 1.31 -11.93
C SER A 101 15.20 2.63 -11.13
N SER A 102 14.03 2.99 -10.69
CA SER A 102 13.70 4.14 -9.83
C SER A 102 12.63 3.76 -8.81
N ARG A 103 12.45 4.55 -7.76
CA ARG A 103 11.41 4.33 -6.73
C ARG A 103 9.99 4.36 -7.30
N ILE A 104 9.73 5.10 -8.37
CA ILE A 104 8.40 5.12 -9.01
C ILE A 104 8.05 3.79 -9.69
N TYR A 105 9.05 2.98 -10.05
CA TYR A 105 8.88 1.63 -10.59
C TYR A 105 9.03 0.59 -9.48
N ASN A 106 8.27 0.76 -8.42
CA ASN A 106 8.29 -0.15 -7.27
C ASN A 106 7.55 -1.45 -7.58
N ASN A 107 8.19 -2.59 -7.28
CA ASN A 107 7.56 -3.90 -7.32
C ASN A 107 7.22 -4.33 -5.89
N MET A 108 5.93 -4.42 -5.61
CA MET A 108 5.42 -4.92 -4.33
C MET A 108 4.92 -6.35 -4.51
N THR A 109 5.41 -7.23 -3.66
CA THR A 109 5.06 -8.67 -3.66
C THR A 109 4.51 -9.07 -2.30
N LEU A 110 3.38 -9.78 -2.32
CA LEU A 110 2.74 -10.33 -1.14
C LEU A 110 2.25 -11.74 -1.44
N ARG A 111 2.48 -12.71 -0.51
CA ARG A 111 2.08 -14.13 -0.66
C ARG A 111 2.54 -14.76 -1.99
N GLY A 112 3.72 -14.36 -2.49
CA GLY A 112 4.25 -14.85 -3.76
C GLY A 112 3.57 -14.29 -5.01
N GLN A 113 2.65 -13.34 -4.87
CA GLN A 113 2.02 -12.62 -5.98
C GLN A 113 2.85 -11.38 -6.31
N SER A 114 3.73 -11.51 -7.29
CA SER A 114 4.63 -10.47 -7.78
C SER A 114 4.05 -9.76 -8.99
N SER A 115 4.46 -8.50 -9.20
CA SER A 115 4.05 -7.70 -10.35
C SER A 115 5.23 -7.49 -11.29
N ALA A 116 5.29 -8.25 -12.37
CA ALA A 116 6.22 -7.94 -13.45
C ALA A 116 5.81 -6.63 -14.15
N ASP A 117 4.53 -6.40 -14.31
CA ASP A 117 3.94 -5.25 -15.01
C ASP A 117 3.84 -4.01 -14.11
N PHE A 118 4.49 -2.92 -14.52
CA PHE A 118 4.41 -1.64 -13.84
C PHE A 118 3.08 -0.90 -14.01
N PHE A 119 2.22 -1.34 -14.94
CA PHE A 119 0.96 -0.67 -15.28
C PHE A 119 -0.25 -1.39 -14.69
N SER A 120 -0.10 -2.65 -14.31
CA SER A 120 -1.14 -3.46 -13.70
C SER A 120 -0.55 -4.35 -12.61
N PRO A 121 -0.33 -3.81 -11.40
CA PRO A 121 0.30 -4.54 -10.31
C PRO A 121 -0.60 -5.64 -9.76
N SER A 122 -0.01 -6.60 -9.05
CA SER A 122 -0.73 -7.67 -8.34
C SER A 122 -1.15 -7.24 -6.92
N LEU A 123 -0.65 -6.11 -6.43
CA LEU A 123 -1.01 -5.49 -5.16
C LEU A 123 -1.53 -4.07 -5.43
N GLY A 124 -2.77 -3.78 -5.03
CA GLY A 124 -3.40 -2.47 -5.22
C GLY A 124 -3.03 -1.47 -4.12
N LEU A 125 -2.84 -0.20 -4.49
CA LEU A 125 -2.75 0.91 -3.55
C LEU A 125 -4.01 1.77 -3.64
N PHE A 126 -4.62 2.06 -2.49
CA PHE A 126 -5.81 2.90 -2.37
C PHE A 126 -5.55 4.02 -1.36
N VAL A 127 -5.98 5.22 -1.69
CA VAL A 127 -5.95 6.38 -0.77
C VAL A 127 -7.40 6.84 -0.55
N ASP A 128 -7.87 6.82 0.68
CA ASP A 128 -9.26 7.14 1.06
C ASP A 128 -10.31 6.39 0.22
N GLY A 129 -9.98 5.15 -0.17
CA GLY A 129 -10.82 4.26 -0.97
C GLY A 129 -10.70 4.42 -2.49
N ALA A 130 -9.97 5.42 -2.99
CA ALA A 130 -9.73 5.63 -4.41
C ALA A 130 -8.47 4.88 -4.88
N PRO A 131 -8.54 4.09 -5.98
CA PRO A 131 -7.38 3.40 -6.52
C PRO A 131 -6.34 4.39 -7.06
N GLN A 132 -5.07 4.05 -6.92
CA GLN A 132 -3.95 4.87 -7.37
C GLN A 132 -3.30 4.28 -8.63
N LEU A 133 -2.74 5.14 -9.47
CA LEU A 133 -1.89 4.72 -10.59
C LEU A 133 -0.65 4.00 -10.05
N SER A 134 -0.24 2.90 -10.67
CA SER A 134 0.82 2.03 -10.12
C SER A 134 2.18 2.70 -9.99
N GLN A 135 2.54 3.56 -10.94
CA GLN A 135 3.80 4.33 -10.89
C GLN A 135 3.72 5.54 -9.93
N SER A 136 2.58 5.72 -9.24
CA SER A 136 2.42 6.66 -8.13
C SER A 136 2.53 5.97 -6.75
N TYR A 137 2.90 4.68 -6.67
CA TYR A 137 2.92 3.93 -5.42
C TYR A 137 3.97 4.43 -4.42
N ALA A 138 5.09 4.99 -4.87
CA ALA A 138 5.98 5.72 -3.97
C ALA A 138 5.37 7.10 -3.68
N GLN A 139 4.59 7.21 -2.60
CA GLN A 139 3.89 8.43 -2.14
C GLN A 139 4.26 8.77 -0.70
N SER A 140 4.19 10.06 -0.36
CA SER A 140 4.37 10.54 1.00
C SER A 140 3.25 10.05 1.93
N LEU A 141 3.61 9.56 3.11
CA LEU A 141 2.70 9.17 4.18
C LEU A 141 2.46 10.29 5.22
N GLN A 142 2.76 11.53 4.87
CA GLN A 142 2.52 12.65 5.77
C GLN A 142 1.03 13.04 5.81
N GLY A 143 0.51 13.26 7.04
CA GLY A 143 -0.90 13.57 7.26
C GLY A 143 -1.83 12.36 7.09
N VAL A 144 -1.31 11.13 7.19
CA VAL A 144 -2.11 9.90 7.25
C VAL A 144 -2.53 9.62 8.69
N GLU A 145 -3.64 8.89 8.84
CA GLU A 145 -4.10 8.37 10.13
C GLU A 145 -3.58 6.95 10.34
N GLN A 146 -3.66 6.12 9.31
CA GLN A 146 -3.20 4.74 9.33
C GLN A 146 -2.98 4.19 7.92
N VAL A 147 -2.18 3.13 7.85
CA VAL A 147 -2.01 2.28 6.67
C VAL A 147 -2.46 0.87 7.02
N GLU A 148 -3.29 0.29 6.17
CA GLU A 148 -3.82 -1.06 6.33
C GLU A 148 -3.29 -1.94 5.18
N LEU A 149 -2.74 -3.10 5.51
CA LEU A 149 -2.36 -4.15 4.57
C LEU A 149 -3.38 -5.29 4.67
N LEU A 150 -4.23 -5.42 3.66
CA LEU A 150 -5.18 -6.52 3.53
C LEU A 150 -4.53 -7.60 2.65
N LYS A 151 -4.39 -8.79 3.19
CA LYS A 151 -3.64 -9.87 2.57
C LYS A 151 -4.56 -10.83 1.82
N GLY A 152 -4.02 -11.46 0.77
CA GLY A 152 -4.77 -12.33 -0.12
C GLY A 152 -5.66 -11.58 -1.11
N PRO A 153 -6.32 -12.28 -2.04
CA PRO A 153 -7.14 -11.69 -3.08
C PRO A 153 -8.30 -10.85 -2.54
N GLN A 154 -8.31 -9.56 -2.87
CA GLN A 154 -9.34 -8.58 -2.47
C GLN A 154 -10.25 -8.17 -3.63
N GLY A 155 -10.34 -9.02 -4.67
CA GLY A 155 -11.00 -8.70 -5.92
C GLY A 155 -12.50 -8.39 -5.80
N VAL A 156 -13.22 -8.97 -4.85
CA VAL A 156 -14.65 -8.71 -4.64
C VAL A 156 -14.92 -7.24 -4.35
N ILE A 157 -14.18 -6.67 -3.42
CA ILE A 157 -14.44 -5.31 -2.91
C ILE A 157 -13.66 -4.27 -3.71
N TYR A 158 -12.40 -4.56 -4.06
CA TYR A 158 -11.47 -3.57 -4.65
C TYR A 158 -11.27 -3.75 -6.16
N GLY A 159 -11.66 -4.90 -6.71
CA GLY A 159 -11.64 -5.16 -8.15
C GLY A 159 -10.27 -5.56 -8.68
N ARG A 160 -9.86 -4.93 -9.77
CA ARG A 160 -8.66 -5.27 -10.54
C ARG A 160 -7.35 -5.06 -9.77
N GLY A 161 -6.32 -5.85 -10.10
CA GLY A 161 -4.96 -5.64 -9.57
C GLY A 161 -4.83 -5.94 -8.08
N THR A 162 -5.59 -6.91 -7.56
CA THR A 162 -5.63 -7.23 -6.13
C THR A 162 -5.44 -8.73 -5.87
N LEU A 163 -4.51 -9.36 -6.62
CA LEU A 163 -4.23 -10.80 -6.51
C LEU A 163 -3.57 -11.16 -5.18
N GLY A 164 -2.57 -10.39 -4.77
CA GLY A 164 -1.82 -10.60 -3.52
C GLY A 164 -2.44 -9.87 -2.32
N GLY A 165 -3.22 -8.82 -2.57
CA GLY A 165 -3.80 -7.98 -1.53
C GLY A 165 -3.92 -6.52 -1.92
N ILE A 166 -4.14 -5.68 -0.91
CA ILE A 166 -4.13 -4.22 -1.07
C ILE A 166 -3.41 -3.52 0.07
N ILE A 167 -2.88 -2.35 -0.23
CA ILE A 167 -2.45 -1.34 0.74
C ILE A 167 -3.50 -0.23 0.71
N SER A 168 -4.07 0.08 1.86
CA SER A 168 -5.02 1.18 2.01
C SER A 168 -4.46 2.24 2.93
N VAL A 169 -4.31 3.44 2.41
CA VAL A 169 -3.86 4.63 3.12
C VAL A 169 -5.07 5.45 3.49
N ILE A 170 -5.26 5.69 4.78
CA ILE A 170 -6.33 6.50 5.33
C ILE A 170 -5.74 7.83 5.78
N THR A 171 -6.23 8.93 5.23
CA THR A 171 -5.75 10.25 5.64
C THR A 171 -6.43 10.73 6.91
N LYS A 172 -5.71 11.54 7.71
CA LYS A 172 -6.20 12.10 8.97
C LYS A 172 -7.43 12.98 8.70
N LYS A 173 -8.52 12.70 9.40
CA LYS A 173 -9.70 13.57 9.39
C LYS A 173 -9.52 14.75 10.35
N PRO A 174 -10.15 15.91 10.11
CA PRO A 174 -10.15 17.03 11.05
C PRO A 174 -10.71 16.62 12.42
N SER A 175 -10.16 17.18 13.49
CA SER A 175 -10.65 17.04 14.86
C SER A 175 -11.72 18.10 15.18
N SER A 176 -12.16 18.15 16.44
CA SER A 176 -13.09 19.18 16.91
C SER A 176 -12.45 20.55 17.16
N HIS A 177 -11.10 20.63 17.15
CA HIS A 177 -10.36 21.86 17.43
C HIS A 177 -9.25 22.06 16.40
N ALA A 178 -8.76 23.29 16.32
CA ALA A 178 -7.65 23.62 15.43
C ALA A 178 -6.37 22.89 15.87
N GLU A 179 -5.64 22.40 14.87
CA GLU A 179 -4.36 21.71 15.06
C GLU A 179 -3.36 22.22 14.02
N ALA A 180 -2.09 22.29 14.40
CA ALA A 180 -0.99 22.49 13.47
C ALA A 180 0.19 21.59 13.85
N TRP A 181 0.96 21.19 12.86
CA TRP A 181 2.14 20.36 13.07
C TRP A 181 3.30 20.80 12.17
N LEU A 182 4.50 20.64 12.71
CA LEU A 182 5.75 20.83 12.00
C LEU A 182 6.66 19.66 12.35
N GLY A 183 7.22 19.00 11.36
CA GLY A 183 8.20 17.93 11.52
C GLY A 183 9.40 18.15 10.61
N GLY A 184 10.56 17.74 11.08
CA GLY A 184 11.78 17.78 10.30
C GLY A 184 12.70 16.61 10.61
N GLN A 185 13.43 16.15 9.60
CA GLN A 185 14.50 15.16 9.70
C GLN A 185 15.73 15.69 8.99
N TYR A 186 16.89 15.53 9.61
CA TYR A 186 18.18 15.78 8.99
C TYR A 186 19.05 14.54 9.12
N PHE A 187 19.65 14.10 8.03
CA PHE A 187 20.46 12.90 7.95
C PHE A 187 21.64 13.09 6.99
N GLY A 188 22.61 12.18 7.03
CA GLY A 188 23.87 12.34 6.30
C GLY A 188 23.73 12.54 4.79
N GLN A 189 22.65 12.02 4.18
CA GLN A 189 22.37 12.16 2.75
C GLN A 189 21.31 13.23 2.42
N GLY A 190 20.69 13.91 3.42
CA GLY A 190 19.65 14.88 3.10
C GLY A 190 18.79 15.35 4.23
N GLU A 191 17.60 15.80 3.89
CA GLU A 191 16.64 16.41 4.80
C GLU A 191 15.20 16.12 4.39
N ARG A 192 14.28 16.05 5.37
CA ARG A 192 12.84 15.99 5.17
C ARG A 192 12.15 17.00 6.05
N ILE A 193 11.18 17.71 5.51
CA ILE A 193 10.37 18.69 6.23
C ILE A 193 8.93 18.42 5.91
N ASN A 194 8.07 18.43 6.92
CA ASN A 194 6.63 18.39 6.72
C ASN A 194 5.95 19.40 7.64
N THR A 195 4.90 20.03 7.15
CA THR A 195 4.09 20.97 7.92
C THR A 195 2.66 20.91 7.45
N GLY A 196 1.74 21.18 8.34
CA GLY A 196 0.34 21.23 8.01
C GLY A 196 -0.51 21.72 9.18
N GLY A 197 -1.81 21.73 8.96
CA GLY A 197 -2.75 22.14 9.96
C GLY A 197 -4.19 21.86 9.57
N SER A 198 -5.07 22.00 10.54
CA SER A 198 -6.52 21.87 10.44
C SER A 198 -7.19 22.97 11.24
N THR A 199 -8.27 23.55 10.71
CA THR A 199 -9.09 24.47 11.49
C THR A 199 -9.90 23.77 12.60
N GLY A 200 -9.97 22.43 12.57
CA GLY A 200 -11.00 21.69 13.25
C GLY A 200 -12.40 21.96 12.64
N TYR A 201 -13.41 21.25 13.12
CA TYR A 201 -14.78 21.52 12.70
C TYR A 201 -15.31 22.78 13.38
N MET A 202 -15.67 23.79 12.57
CA MET A 202 -16.30 25.03 13.00
C MET A 202 -17.82 24.80 13.29
N GLU A 203 -18.47 25.73 13.94
CA GLU A 203 -19.91 25.66 14.29
C GLU A 203 -20.81 25.42 13.09
N ASN A 204 -20.44 25.91 11.91
CA ASN A 204 -21.19 25.72 10.66
C ASN A 204 -20.92 24.35 9.98
N GLY A 205 -20.20 23.44 10.64
CA GLY A 205 -19.90 22.09 10.16
C GLY A 205 -18.73 21.98 9.17
N TRP A 206 -18.08 23.07 8.80
CA TRP A 206 -16.92 23.05 7.91
C TRP A 206 -15.61 22.88 8.65
N ALA A 207 -14.66 22.19 8.03
CA ALA A 207 -13.26 22.14 8.45
C ALA A 207 -12.34 22.15 7.23
N PHE A 208 -11.23 22.87 7.32
CA PHE A 208 -10.20 22.92 6.28
C PHE A 208 -8.91 22.34 6.82
N GLN A 209 -8.23 21.58 5.99
CA GLN A 209 -6.99 20.93 6.38
C GLN A 209 -6.01 20.93 5.22
N GLY A 210 -4.71 21.03 5.51
CA GLY A 210 -3.67 20.96 4.49
C GLY A 210 -2.36 20.46 5.04
N ASN A 211 -1.54 19.93 4.13
CA ASN A 211 -0.19 19.44 4.41
C ASN A 211 0.75 19.73 3.25
N VAL A 212 2.00 20.04 3.56
CA VAL A 212 3.11 20.16 2.60
C VAL A 212 4.29 19.38 3.12
N SER A 213 4.96 18.65 2.25
CA SER A 213 6.17 17.89 2.55
C SER A 213 7.26 18.12 1.50
N LEU A 214 8.50 18.17 1.96
CA LEU A 214 9.72 18.26 1.18
C LEU A 214 10.63 17.10 1.60
N ASP A 215 11.14 16.31 0.64
CA ASP A 215 12.14 15.26 0.87
C ASP A 215 13.27 15.46 -0.12
N ARG A 216 14.47 15.78 0.37
CA ARG A 216 15.67 15.91 -0.42
C ARG A 216 16.67 14.86 0.01
N ASN A 217 17.18 14.09 -0.94
CA ASN A 217 18.25 13.13 -0.75
C ASN A 217 19.34 13.40 -1.77
N ASN A 218 20.55 13.63 -1.31
CA ASN A 218 21.70 13.98 -2.15
C ASN A 218 22.34 12.77 -2.84
N GLY A 219 21.88 11.55 -2.50
CA GLY A 219 22.41 10.30 -3.05
C GLY A 219 23.57 9.70 -2.23
N SER A 220 24.04 8.55 -2.70
CA SER A 220 25.07 7.74 -2.03
C SER A 220 26.06 7.06 -2.98
N LEU A 221 25.77 7.07 -4.29
CA LEU A 221 26.58 6.43 -5.30
C LEU A 221 27.64 7.40 -5.85
N ASN A 222 28.83 6.89 -6.12
CA ASN A 222 29.91 7.65 -6.73
C ASN A 222 30.16 7.20 -8.17
N ASN A 223 30.37 8.17 -9.04
CA ASN A 223 30.78 7.97 -10.43
C ASN A 223 32.25 8.38 -10.62
N PRO A 224 33.19 7.46 -10.45
CA PRO A 224 34.61 7.77 -10.61
C PRO A 224 34.99 8.12 -12.06
N ALA A 225 34.22 7.67 -13.06
CA ALA A 225 34.51 7.98 -14.46
C ALA A 225 34.29 9.47 -14.79
N TRP A 226 33.44 10.17 -14.03
CA TRP A 226 33.16 11.60 -14.18
C TRP A 226 33.63 12.42 -12.99
N ASP A 227 34.38 11.83 -12.06
CA ASP A 227 34.85 12.43 -10.80
C ASP A 227 33.70 13.10 -10.01
N LYS A 228 32.55 12.42 -9.96
CA LYS A 228 31.34 12.90 -9.26
C LYS A 228 30.98 11.98 -8.09
N LYS A 229 30.57 12.59 -6.99
CA LYS A 229 30.04 11.90 -5.79
C LYS A 229 28.53 12.13 -5.71
N ASN A 230 27.83 11.20 -5.06
CA ASN A 230 26.41 11.29 -4.73
C ASN A 230 25.56 11.59 -6.00
N VAL A 231 25.77 10.79 -7.05
CA VAL A 231 25.13 11.03 -8.37
C VAL A 231 23.66 10.66 -8.43
N ASP A 232 23.16 9.86 -7.47
CA ASP A 232 21.82 9.29 -7.37
C ASP A 232 20.87 10.15 -6.52
N SER A 233 20.90 11.46 -6.69
CA SER A 233 20.11 12.40 -5.90
C SER A 233 18.61 12.34 -6.22
N ARG A 234 17.78 12.80 -5.25
CA ARG A 234 16.33 12.87 -5.36
C ARG A 234 15.76 14.08 -4.61
N ASP A 235 14.76 14.73 -5.20
CA ASP A 235 13.98 15.84 -4.62
C ASP A 235 12.49 15.55 -4.82
N ILE A 236 11.70 15.55 -3.74
CA ILE A 236 10.26 15.33 -3.76
C ILE A 236 9.57 16.48 -3.05
N LYS A 237 8.57 17.08 -3.70
CA LYS A 237 7.71 18.13 -3.15
C LYS A 237 6.28 17.67 -3.30
N ALA A 238 5.58 17.48 -2.19
CA ALA A 238 4.21 17.01 -2.18
C ALA A 238 3.34 17.86 -1.26
N GLY A 239 2.04 17.92 -1.57
CA GLY A 239 1.11 18.61 -0.71
C GLY A 239 -0.33 18.36 -1.12
N TRP A 240 -1.24 18.59 -0.16
CA TRP A 240 -2.67 18.49 -0.39
C TRP A 240 -3.45 19.46 0.49
N LEU A 241 -4.65 19.79 0.04
CA LEU A 241 -5.64 20.58 0.77
C LEU A 241 -6.96 19.83 0.75
N SER A 242 -7.74 19.91 1.83
CA SER A 242 -9.09 19.35 1.89
C SER A 242 -10.08 20.30 2.53
N ALA A 243 -11.31 20.30 2.00
CA ALA A 243 -12.50 20.90 2.59
C ALA A 243 -13.41 19.76 3.06
N ASN A 244 -13.74 19.78 4.34
CA ASN A 244 -14.56 18.78 5.00
C ASN A 244 -15.84 19.44 5.49
N TYR A 245 -16.97 18.78 5.35
CA TYR A 245 -18.26 19.24 5.83
C TYR A 245 -19.00 18.11 6.53
N ILE A 246 -19.61 18.43 7.66
CA ILE A 246 -20.55 17.57 8.36
C ILE A 246 -21.83 18.39 8.61
N SER A 247 -22.99 17.85 8.20
CA SER A 247 -24.27 18.51 8.42
C SER A 247 -24.59 18.64 9.92
N PRO A 248 -25.40 19.62 10.32
CA PRO A 248 -25.77 19.85 11.73
C PRO A 248 -26.45 18.65 12.40
N ASP A 249 -27.19 17.86 11.62
CA ASP A 249 -27.82 16.60 12.06
C ASP A 249 -26.87 15.42 12.06
N THR A 250 -25.62 15.63 11.59
CA THR A 250 -24.55 14.61 11.46
C THR A 250 -24.87 13.45 10.51
N LEU A 251 -25.91 13.55 9.71
CA LEU A 251 -26.31 12.51 8.76
C LEU A 251 -25.51 12.56 7.46
N PHE A 252 -25.05 13.75 7.05
CA PHE A 252 -24.30 13.93 5.82
C PHE A 252 -22.85 14.35 6.09
N GLU A 253 -21.91 13.67 5.47
CA GLU A 253 -20.50 14.04 5.45
C GLU A 253 -19.99 14.21 4.01
N SER A 254 -19.10 15.17 3.80
CA SER A 254 -18.46 15.44 2.52
C SER A 254 -16.99 15.81 2.71
N ASN A 255 -16.11 15.25 1.90
CA ASN A 255 -14.69 15.57 1.87
C ASN A 255 -14.26 15.78 0.43
N LEU A 256 -13.85 16.99 0.09
CA LEU A 256 -13.19 17.32 -1.16
C LEU A 256 -11.71 17.54 -0.89
N LYS A 257 -10.84 16.82 -1.59
CA LYS A 257 -9.39 16.88 -1.44
C LYS A 257 -8.72 17.09 -2.79
N VAL A 258 -7.77 18.00 -2.83
CA VAL A 258 -6.90 18.25 -3.98
C VAL A 258 -5.45 18.14 -3.55
N GLY A 259 -4.61 17.57 -4.38
CA GLY A 259 -3.20 17.38 -4.04
C GLY A 259 -2.32 17.16 -5.25
N GLY A 260 -1.03 17.10 -5.01
CA GLY A 260 -0.07 16.80 -6.04
C GLY A 260 1.34 16.56 -5.51
N GLU A 261 2.18 16.09 -6.40
CA GLU A 261 3.58 15.81 -6.13
C GLU A 261 4.44 16.13 -7.35
N ASN A 262 5.58 16.72 -7.11
CA ASN A 262 6.69 16.83 -8.05
C ASN A 262 7.83 15.95 -7.52
N TYR A 263 8.20 14.95 -8.28
CA TYR A 263 9.31 14.05 -8.03
C TYR A 263 10.39 14.27 -9.09
N HIS A 264 11.62 14.45 -8.67
CA HIS A 264 12.78 14.58 -9.55
C HIS A 264 13.89 13.70 -9.02
N SER A 265 14.49 12.85 -9.86
CA SER A 265 15.59 11.99 -9.45
C SER A 265 16.59 11.70 -10.54
N HIS A 266 17.81 11.32 -10.09
CA HIS A 266 18.89 10.77 -10.88
C HIS A 266 19.23 9.33 -10.46
N GLU A 267 18.25 8.59 -9.89
CA GLU A 267 18.48 7.28 -9.23
C GLU A 267 18.79 6.12 -10.20
N GLU A 268 18.66 6.31 -11.51
CA GLU A 268 18.74 5.22 -12.50
C GLU A 268 20.18 4.84 -12.88
N TYR A 269 21.07 4.79 -11.89
CA TYR A 269 22.41 4.22 -12.04
C TYR A 269 22.42 2.74 -11.62
N PHE A 270 23.36 2.01 -12.22
CA PHE A 270 23.61 0.63 -11.89
C PHE A 270 25.02 0.45 -11.35
N VAL A 271 25.20 -0.59 -10.54
CA VAL A 271 26.49 -1.09 -10.08
C VAL A 271 26.72 -2.49 -10.68
N PRO A 272 27.96 -3.01 -10.74
CA PRO A 272 28.20 -4.40 -11.09
C PRO A 272 27.41 -5.36 -10.20
N PHE A 273 26.85 -6.42 -10.78
CA PHE A 273 26.12 -7.43 -10.02
C PHE A 273 26.97 -8.05 -8.91
N SER A 274 28.27 -8.23 -9.18
CA SER A 274 29.25 -8.74 -8.22
C SER A 274 30.66 -8.26 -8.58
N PRO A 275 31.50 -7.82 -7.63
CA PRO A 275 31.18 -7.57 -6.23
C PRO A 275 30.31 -6.29 -6.07
N LEU A 276 29.44 -6.28 -5.07
CA LEU A 276 28.62 -5.11 -4.75
C LEU A 276 29.46 -3.98 -4.14
N SER A 277 29.27 -2.75 -4.61
CA SER A 277 29.93 -1.56 -4.07
C SER A 277 29.13 -0.30 -4.37
N ARG A 278 29.03 0.62 -3.41
CA ARG A 278 28.47 1.96 -3.63
C ARG A 278 29.47 2.95 -4.24
N SER A 279 30.75 2.60 -4.22
CA SER A 279 31.83 3.45 -4.74
C SER A 279 32.10 3.29 -6.24
N LYS A 280 31.43 2.36 -6.92
CA LYS A 280 31.68 2.05 -8.32
C LYS A 280 30.36 1.79 -9.05
N ILE A 281 29.94 2.75 -9.86
CA ILE A 281 28.83 2.53 -10.79
C ILE A 281 29.31 1.78 -12.05
N ASP A 282 28.36 1.08 -12.70
CA ASP A 282 28.58 0.52 -14.02
C ASP A 282 28.51 1.61 -15.08
N THR A 283 29.54 1.70 -15.93
CA THR A 283 29.66 2.74 -16.94
C THR A 283 29.32 2.26 -18.35
N GLU A 284 28.97 1.00 -18.51
CA GLU A 284 28.49 0.48 -19.78
C GLU A 284 27.13 1.13 -20.11
N TRP A 285 27.03 1.71 -21.30
CA TRP A 285 25.89 2.52 -21.80
C TRP A 285 25.68 3.85 -21.06
N LEU A 286 26.61 4.28 -20.23
CA LEU A 286 26.51 5.54 -19.51
C LEU A 286 27.03 6.70 -20.41
N TYR A 287 26.17 7.21 -21.27
CA TYR A 287 26.46 8.36 -22.15
C TYR A 287 25.88 9.66 -21.62
N GLU A 288 24.80 9.57 -20.81
CA GLU A 288 24.09 10.72 -20.23
C GLU A 288 23.88 10.54 -18.73
N THR A 289 23.69 11.63 -18.00
CA THR A 289 23.20 11.59 -16.62
C THR A 289 21.72 11.21 -16.64
N PRO A 290 21.32 10.06 -16.08
CA PRO A 290 19.92 9.70 -16.03
C PRO A 290 19.11 10.74 -15.28
N ASN A 291 17.92 11.05 -15.79
CA ASN A 291 17.05 12.07 -15.22
C ASN A 291 15.60 11.62 -15.35
N LEU A 292 14.88 11.62 -14.24
CA LEU A 292 13.48 11.28 -14.20
C LEU A 292 12.69 12.35 -13.46
N LYS A 293 11.62 12.83 -14.07
CA LYS A 293 10.67 13.77 -13.49
C LYS A 293 9.28 13.14 -13.53
N ARG A 294 8.57 13.15 -12.39
CA ARG A 294 7.17 12.78 -12.31
C ARG A 294 6.38 13.94 -11.73
N LYS A 295 5.28 14.31 -12.39
CA LYS A 295 4.29 15.26 -11.89
C LYS A 295 2.99 14.51 -11.66
N LEU A 296 2.51 14.50 -10.42
CA LEU A 296 1.27 13.86 -10.01
C LEU A 296 0.28 14.92 -9.57
N LYS A 297 -0.96 14.83 -10.03
CA LYS A 297 -2.09 15.67 -9.63
C LYS A 297 -3.26 14.77 -9.29
N ASN A 298 -3.95 15.05 -8.20
CA ASN A 298 -5.12 14.31 -7.80
C ASN A 298 -6.22 15.23 -7.25
N ILE A 299 -7.46 14.82 -7.47
CA ILE A 299 -8.65 15.36 -6.85
C ILE A 299 -9.54 14.19 -6.46
N SER A 300 -10.10 14.23 -5.26
CA SER A 300 -11.07 13.23 -4.81
C SER A 300 -12.19 13.90 -4.04
N TRP A 301 -13.41 13.42 -4.26
CA TRP A 301 -14.61 13.85 -3.56
C TRP A 301 -15.32 12.62 -2.98
N ASN A 302 -15.36 12.54 -1.68
CA ASN A 302 -16.00 11.49 -0.92
C ASN A 302 -17.23 12.05 -0.20
N THR A 303 -18.38 11.37 -0.31
CA THR A 303 -19.56 11.72 0.46
C THR A 303 -20.09 10.53 1.22
N GLY A 304 -20.74 10.79 2.35
CA GLY A 304 -21.43 9.81 3.16
C GLY A 304 -22.80 10.36 3.59
N TYR A 305 -23.81 9.48 3.62
CA TYR A 305 -25.13 9.80 4.13
C TYR A 305 -25.66 8.64 4.97
N ASP A 306 -25.90 8.90 6.25
CA ASP A 306 -26.48 7.94 7.19
C ASP A 306 -28.00 8.06 7.08
N PHE A 307 -28.62 7.19 6.26
CA PHE A 307 -30.07 7.20 6.02
C PHE A 307 -30.85 6.84 7.29
N ASN A 308 -30.35 5.87 8.05
CA ASN A 308 -30.82 5.48 9.38
C ASN A 308 -29.71 4.76 10.14
N ASP A 309 -30.02 4.17 11.31
CA ASP A 309 -29.04 3.46 12.15
C ASP A 309 -28.43 2.23 11.45
N GLU A 310 -29.08 1.66 10.41
CA GLU A 310 -28.66 0.44 9.71
C GLU A 310 -28.05 0.72 8.34
N TRP A 311 -28.54 1.74 7.62
CA TRP A 311 -28.15 2.01 6.23
C TRP A 311 -27.31 3.27 6.09
N LYS A 312 -26.14 3.12 5.44
CA LYS A 312 -25.22 4.21 5.11
C LYS A 312 -24.87 4.19 3.64
N PHE A 313 -25.05 5.30 2.95
CA PHE A 313 -24.67 5.48 1.56
C PHE A 313 -23.35 6.21 1.46
N LYS A 314 -22.47 5.77 0.57
CA LYS A 314 -21.19 6.43 0.31
C LYS A 314 -20.93 6.53 -1.18
N THR A 315 -20.33 7.66 -1.58
CA THR A 315 -19.83 7.84 -2.94
C THR A 315 -18.38 8.27 -2.92
N ILE A 316 -17.67 7.87 -3.96
CA ILE A 316 -16.29 8.29 -4.24
C ILE A 316 -16.26 8.73 -5.69
N LEU A 317 -15.73 9.91 -5.94
CA LEU A 317 -15.33 10.39 -7.26
C LEU A 317 -13.89 10.85 -7.19
N SER A 318 -13.01 10.29 -7.99
CA SER A 318 -11.60 10.69 -8.00
C SER A 318 -11.04 10.76 -9.42
N TYR A 319 -10.15 11.70 -9.61
CA TYR A 319 -9.34 11.82 -10.83
C TYR A 319 -7.88 12.01 -10.44
N GLN A 320 -7.02 11.25 -11.07
CA GLN A 320 -5.55 11.37 -10.93
C GLN A 320 -4.94 11.46 -12.32
N ASN A 321 -3.99 12.37 -12.49
CA ASN A 321 -3.16 12.49 -13.68
C ASN A 321 -1.69 12.47 -13.29
N MET A 322 -0.88 11.79 -14.07
CA MET A 322 0.55 11.63 -13.85
C MET A 322 1.30 11.74 -15.17
N ASP A 323 2.28 12.63 -15.21
CA ASP A 323 3.21 12.79 -16.32
C ASP A 323 4.62 12.40 -15.86
N ILE A 324 5.34 11.63 -16.68
CA ILE A 324 6.70 11.16 -16.43
C ILE A 324 7.57 11.50 -17.64
N ASP A 325 8.57 12.35 -17.42
CA ASP A 325 9.63 12.66 -18.40
C ASP A 325 10.90 11.92 -17.96
N ARG A 326 11.50 11.13 -18.83
CA ARG A 326 12.64 10.27 -18.50
C ARG A 326 13.73 10.32 -19.56
N LEU A 327 14.95 10.61 -19.12
CA LEU A 327 16.17 10.46 -19.90
C LEU A 327 16.96 9.27 -19.34
N PHE A 328 17.15 8.25 -20.14
CA PHE A 328 17.96 7.10 -19.79
C PHE A 328 19.47 7.40 -19.94
N MET A 329 20.29 6.59 -19.29
CA MET A 329 21.74 6.71 -19.38
C MET A 329 22.31 6.49 -20.79
N ASP A 330 21.59 5.86 -21.70
CA ASP A 330 21.96 5.68 -23.12
C ASP A 330 21.54 6.85 -24.03
N GLY A 331 20.89 7.88 -23.46
CA GLY A 331 20.39 9.04 -24.16
C GLY A 331 18.98 8.87 -24.75
N THR A 332 18.31 7.75 -24.48
CA THR A 332 16.91 7.55 -24.87
C THR A 332 15.99 8.46 -24.05
N LEU A 333 15.07 9.16 -24.73
CA LEU A 333 14.01 9.94 -24.09
C LEU A 333 12.71 9.15 -24.09
N GLN A 334 11.99 9.20 -22.98
CA GLN A 334 10.69 8.58 -22.82
C GLN A 334 9.75 9.56 -22.11
N ASP A 335 8.58 9.78 -22.70
CA ASP A 335 7.51 10.58 -22.12
C ASP A 335 6.28 9.69 -21.92
N ASP A 336 5.81 9.61 -20.68
CA ASP A 336 4.60 8.87 -20.31
C ASP A 336 3.58 9.81 -19.70
N SER A 337 2.30 9.65 -20.07
CA SER A 337 1.19 10.29 -19.39
C SER A 337 0.14 9.24 -19.05
N GLN A 338 -0.35 9.29 -17.81
CA GLN A 338 -1.38 8.38 -17.30
C GLN A 338 -2.48 9.17 -16.63
N ASP A 339 -3.71 8.73 -16.81
CA ASP A 339 -4.86 9.23 -16.07
C ASP A 339 -5.79 8.11 -15.60
N ILE A 340 -6.43 8.33 -14.48
CA ILE A 340 -7.49 7.48 -13.93
C ILE A 340 -8.65 8.34 -13.44
N LEU A 341 -9.84 8.05 -13.95
CA LEU A 341 -11.11 8.51 -13.39
C LEU A 341 -11.79 7.32 -12.72
N TYR A 342 -12.10 7.45 -11.45
CA TYR A 342 -12.79 6.44 -10.67
C TYR A 342 -14.06 7.00 -10.05
N SER A 343 -15.15 6.26 -10.14
CA SER A 343 -16.41 6.56 -9.50
C SER A 343 -16.96 5.30 -8.84
N GLU A 344 -17.44 5.43 -7.61
CA GLU A 344 -18.08 4.36 -6.85
C GLU A 344 -19.30 4.91 -6.11
N ALA A 345 -20.39 4.14 -6.10
CA ALA A 345 -21.53 4.35 -5.23
C ALA A 345 -21.83 3.03 -4.51
N ARG A 346 -22.02 3.09 -3.19
CA ARG A 346 -22.29 1.91 -2.38
C ARG A 346 -23.25 2.19 -1.24
N ALA A 347 -24.00 1.17 -0.86
CA ALA A 347 -24.82 1.11 0.34
C ALA A 347 -24.19 0.11 1.32
N ASN A 348 -24.02 0.50 2.56
CA ASN A 348 -23.58 -0.32 3.67
C ASN A 348 -24.79 -0.61 4.55
N TYR A 349 -24.97 -1.87 4.92
CA TYR A 349 -26.01 -2.32 5.85
C TYR A 349 -25.38 -2.89 7.11
N GLU A 350 -25.85 -2.48 8.28
CA GLU A 350 -25.45 -2.99 9.59
C GLU A 350 -26.70 -3.13 10.47
N GLY A 351 -27.35 -4.28 10.42
CA GLY A 351 -28.58 -4.54 11.20
C GLY A 351 -28.64 -5.95 11.74
N GLY A 352 -28.88 -6.10 13.07
CA GLY A 352 -28.96 -7.38 13.75
C GLY A 352 -27.73 -8.26 13.54
N ASP A 353 -27.96 -9.46 13.01
CA ASP A 353 -26.90 -10.44 12.73
C ASP A 353 -26.35 -10.36 11.31
N LEU A 354 -26.91 -9.50 10.46
CA LEU A 354 -26.48 -9.29 9.08
C LEU A 354 -25.74 -7.97 8.94
N SER A 355 -24.60 -8.03 8.26
CA SER A 355 -23.87 -6.84 7.82
C SER A 355 -23.38 -7.03 6.41
N GLY A 356 -23.35 -5.98 5.60
CA GLY A 356 -22.91 -6.11 4.22
C GLY A 356 -22.80 -4.81 3.48
N ILE A 357 -22.31 -4.90 2.25
CA ILE A 357 -22.23 -3.81 1.29
C ILE A 357 -22.73 -4.29 -0.07
N ILE A 358 -23.33 -3.37 -0.81
CA ILE A 358 -23.62 -3.53 -2.24
C ILE A 358 -23.15 -2.26 -2.93
N GLY A 359 -22.49 -2.40 -4.08
CA GLY A 359 -21.97 -1.24 -4.78
C GLY A 359 -21.77 -1.46 -6.26
N VAL A 360 -21.63 -0.33 -6.95
CA VAL A 360 -21.25 -0.25 -8.35
C VAL A 360 -20.06 0.66 -8.51
N SER A 361 -19.19 0.35 -9.45
CA SER A 361 -18.03 1.19 -9.75
C SER A 361 -17.75 1.30 -11.23
N PHE A 362 -17.24 2.45 -11.62
CA PHE A 362 -16.74 2.75 -12.95
C PHE A 362 -15.31 3.26 -12.85
N GLN A 363 -14.45 2.79 -13.76
CA GLN A 363 -13.07 3.24 -13.87
C GLN A 363 -12.71 3.43 -15.35
N LYS A 364 -12.17 4.61 -15.67
CA LYS A 364 -11.52 4.87 -16.95
C LYS A 364 -10.04 5.11 -16.70
N MET A 365 -9.17 4.45 -17.44
CA MET A 365 -7.71 4.67 -17.39
C MET A 365 -7.22 4.98 -18.80
N GLY A 366 -6.42 6.03 -18.90
CA GLY A 366 -5.67 6.38 -20.10
C GLY A 366 -4.17 6.14 -19.84
N TYR A 367 -3.48 5.66 -20.83
CA TYR A 367 -2.03 5.56 -20.83
C TYR A 367 -1.48 5.97 -22.19
N ARG A 368 -0.60 6.96 -22.22
CA ARG A 368 0.13 7.42 -23.40
C ARG A 368 1.60 7.23 -23.16
N HIS A 369 2.27 6.64 -24.12
CA HIS A 369 3.70 6.39 -24.12
C HIS A 369 4.30 6.93 -25.41
N ASP A 370 5.36 7.70 -25.30
CA ASP A 370 6.14 8.21 -26.43
C ASP A 370 7.63 7.97 -26.17
N ASN A 371 8.20 7.08 -26.95
CA ASN A 371 9.61 6.76 -26.99
C ASN A 371 10.07 6.67 -28.46
N LEU A 372 9.84 7.72 -29.21
CA LEU A 372 10.26 7.80 -30.62
C LEU A 372 11.72 8.27 -30.77
N SER A 373 12.30 8.85 -29.72
CA SER A 373 13.71 9.19 -29.70
C SER A 373 14.55 7.93 -29.56
N VAL A 374 15.43 7.70 -30.52
CA VAL A 374 16.34 6.56 -30.51
C VAL A 374 17.62 6.98 -29.79
N GLY A 375 17.91 6.36 -28.63
CA GLY A 375 19.19 6.53 -27.94
C GLY A 375 20.39 6.05 -28.75
N LYS A 376 21.59 6.27 -28.22
CA LYS A 376 22.85 5.89 -28.90
C LYS A 376 22.96 4.38 -29.18
N VAL A 377 22.24 3.55 -28.41
CA VAL A 377 22.18 2.09 -28.61
C VAL A 377 21.32 1.71 -29.83
N GLY A 378 20.46 2.62 -30.32
CA GLY A 378 19.77 2.48 -31.60
C GLY A 378 18.66 1.44 -31.66
N MET A 379 17.98 1.16 -30.55
CA MET A 379 16.74 0.38 -30.53
C MET A 379 15.60 1.19 -31.16
N GLY A 380 14.62 0.52 -31.77
CA GLY A 380 13.46 1.17 -32.41
C GLY A 380 12.64 2.00 -31.42
N GLY A 381 11.78 2.87 -31.93
CA GLY A 381 10.89 3.72 -31.13
C GLY A 381 9.44 3.23 -31.15
N LYS A 382 8.67 3.60 -30.11
CA LYS A 382 7.25 3.29 -30.01
C LYS A 382 6.47 4.46 -29.43
N LYS A 383 5.28 4.67 -30.00
CA LYS A 383 4.24 5.51 -29.41
C LYS A 383 2.98 4.69 -29.22
N SER A 384 2.35 4.78 -28.05
CA SER A 384 1.10 4.06 -27.82
C SER A 384 0.09 4.87 -27.02
N ASP A 385 -1.19 4.75 -27.41
CA ASP A 385 -2.36 5.21 -26.67
C ASP A 385 -3.18 3.99 -26.26
N ASN A 386 -3.45 3.87 -24.98
CA ASN A 386 -4.24 2.78 -24.40
C ASN A 386 -5.36 3.36 -23.55
N ASP A 387 -6.61 3.00 -23.87
CA ASP A 387 -7.78 3.36 -23.07
C ASP A 387 -8.41 2.09 -22.50
N ILE A 388 -8.69 2.12 -21.20
CA ILE A 388 -9.32 1.02 -20.47
C ILE A 388 -10.57 1.56 -19.78
N TYR A 389 -11.70 0.86 -19.95
CA TYR A 389 -12.98 1.14 -19.32
C TYR A 389 -13.42 -0.08 -18.54
N ASN A 390 -13.60 0.06 -17.22
CA ASN A 390 -14.07 -1.00 -16.33
C ASN A 390 -15.40 -0.63 -15.70
N TYR A 391 -16.38 -1.52 -15.78
CA TYR A 391 -17.68 -1.43 -15.14
C TYR A 391 -17.84 -2.61 -14.22
N SER A 392 -18.28 -2.38 -12.99
CA SER A 392 -18.43 -3.47 -12.03
C SER A 392 -19.60 -3.27 -11.10
N GLY A 393 -20.24 -4.39 -10.73
CA GLY A 393 -21.19 -4.47 -9.64
C GLY A 393 -20.72 -5.52 -8.64
N TYR A 394 -20.90 -5.27 -7.34
CA TYR A 394 -20.43 -6.18 -6.30
C TYR A 394 -21.32 -6.15 -5.06
N PHE A 395 -21.31 -7.24 -4.34
CA PHE A 395 -21.82 -7.32 -2.97
C PHE A 395 -20.85 -8.11 -2.10
N ASP A 396 -20.88 -7.85 -0.79
CA ASP A 396 -20.14 -8.57 0.21
C ASP A 396 -20.84 -8.47 1.55
N GLY A 397 -20.96 -9.57 2.27
CA GLY A 397 -21.66 -9.57 3.52
C GLY A 397 -21.20 -10.66 4.48
N ALA A 398 -21.56 -10.49 5.74
CA ALA A 398 -21.37 -11.45 6.81
C ALA A 398 -22.67 -11.63 7.59
N TYR A 399 -22.98 -12.88 7.93
CA TYR A 399 -24.13 -13.27 8.71
C TYR A 399 -23.70 -14.05 9.92
N ARG A 400 -24.07 -13.56 11.10
CA ARG A 400 -23.83 -14.25 12.38
C ARG A 400 -24.96 -15.23 12.64
N ILE A 401 -24.64 -16.54 12.52
CA ILE A 401 -25.62 -17.62 12.76
C ILE A 401 -25.98 -17.67 14.25
N ASN A 402 -24.97 -17.48 15.11
CA ASN A 402 -25.07 -17.42 16.57
C ASN A 402 -23.80 -16.76 17.13
N ASP A 403 -23.63 -16.73 18.45
CA ASP A 403 -22.47 -16.11 19.10
C ASP A 403 -21.13 -16.75 18.72
N ASN A 404 -21.14 -18.00 18.22
CA ASN A 404 -19.93 -18.76 17.91
C ASN A 404 -19.63 -18.87 16.41
N TRP A 405 -20.60 -18.64 15.52
CA TRP A 405 -20.43 -18.90 14.10
C TRP A 405 -20.85 -17.70 13.25
N GLU A 406 -19.98 -17.36 12.32
CA GLU A 406 -20.22 -16.32 11.33
C GLU A 406 -19.89 -16.81 9.91
N LEU A 407 -20.75 -16.53 8.96
CA LEU A 407 -20.56 -16.83 7.54
C LEU A 407 -20.30 -15.54 6.77
N GLY A 408 -19.37 -15.57 5.83
CA GLY A 408 -19.13 -14.49 4.89
C GLY A 408 -19.33 -14.95 3.46
N ALA A 409 -19.95 -14.11 2.62
CA ALA A 409 -20.09 -14.35 1.18
C ALA A 409 -20.07 -13.05 0.41
N GLY A 410 -19.48 -13.10 -0.77
CA GLY A 410 -19.43 -11.95 -1.66
C GLY A 410 -19.15 -12.35 -3.09
N ALA A 411 -19.51 -11.46 -4.01
CA ALA A 411 -19.19 -11.62 -5.42
C ALA A 411 -19.06 -10.27 -6.11
N ARG A 412 -18.24 -10.22 -7.16
CA ARG A 412 -18.11 -9.11 -8.09
C ARG A 412 -18.22 -9.62 -9.51
N PHE A 413 -18.96 -8.90 -10.33
CA PHE A 413 -18.90 -8.98 -11.77
C PHE A 413 -18.16 -7.76 -12.31
N SER A 414 -17.19 -8.00 -13.18
CA SER A 414 -16.38 -6.95 -13.80
C SER A 414 -16.37 -7.12 -15.32
N HIS A 415 -16.65 -6.04 -16.03
CA HIS A 415 -16.58 -5.95 -17.49
C HIS A 415 -15.55 -4.89 -17.87
N GLU A 416 -14.49 -5.30 -18.53
CA GLU A 416 -13.40 -4.42 -18.93
C GLU A 416 -13.21 -4.42 -20.45
N LYS A 417 -13.17 -3.22 -21.04
CA LYS A 417 -12.87 -3.00 -22.45
C LYS A 417 -11.56 -2.25 -22.58
N ALA A 418 -10.56 -2.87 -23.21
CA ALA A 418 -9.27 -2.28 -23.52
C ALA A 418 -9.20 -1.92 -25.01
N LYS A 419 -8.67 -0.75 -25.32
CA LYS A 419 -8.37 -0.28 -26.68
C LYS A 419 -6.92 0.16 -26.73
N THR A 420 -6.25 -0.10 -27.83
CA THR A 420 -4.89 0.38 -28.07
C THR A 420 -4.71 0.88 -29.47
N ARG A 421 -3.93 1.97 -29.61
CA ARG A 421 -3.36 2.43 -30.86
C ARG A 421 -1.85 2.54 -30.68
N MET A 422 -1.10 1.94 -31.58
CA MET A 422 0.35 1.88 -31.51
C MET A 422 0.96 2.33 -32.83
N ILE A 423 2.05 3.07 -32.73
CA ILE A 423 2.96 3.44 -33.82
C ILE A 423 4.33 2.87 -33.45
N ILE A 424 4.86 2.04 -34.32
CA ILE A 424 6.21 1.46 -34.13
C ILE A 424 7.13 1.97 -35.24
N LEU A 425 8.27 2.50 -34.80
CA LEU A 425 9.37 2.89 -35.69
C LEU A 425 10.43 1.79 -35.65
N GLU A 426 10.53 1.02 -36.74
CA GLU A 426 11.62 0.07 -36.94
C GLU A 426 12.77 0.74 -37.68
N LYS A 427 13.99 0.62 -37.14
CA LYS A 427 15.19 1.15 -37.78
C LYS A 427 15.34 0.62 -39.21
N GLY A 428 15.29 1.50 -40.19
CA GLY A 428 15.46 1.16 -41.63
C GLY A 428 14.21 0.59 -42.33
N LYS A 429 13.05 0.45 -41.64
CA LYS A 429 11.82 -0.11 -42.22
C LYS A 429 10.64 0.87 -42.23
N GLY A 430 10.76 2.01 -41.53
CA GLY A 430 9.72 3.03 -41.49
C GLY A 430 8.73 2.82 -40.33
N GLU A 431 7.56 3.46 -40.46
CA GLU A 431 6.50 3.53 -39.46
C GLU A 431 5.41 2.50 -39.74
N SER A 432 4.99 1.79 -38.69
CA SER A 432 3.86 0.85 -38.75
C SER A 432 2.80 1.24 -37.73
N ASN A 433 1.52 1.28 -38.15
CA ASN A 433 0.38 1.68 -37.34
C ASN A 433 -0.50 0.48 -37.01
N TYR A 434 -0.87 0.31 -35.74
CA TYR A 434 -1.73 -0.79 -35.25
C TYR A 434 -2.85 -0.23 -34.38
N ASN A 435 -4.09 -0.73 -34.61
CA ASN A 435 -5.25 -0.47 -33.77
C ASN A 435 -5.86 -1.79 -33.35
N ASN A 436 -6.16 -1.95 -32.06
CA ASN A 436 -6.74 -3.18 -31.56
C ASN A 436 -7.67 -2.91 -30.35
N ASN A 437 -8.57 -3.86 -30.07
CA ASN A 437 -9.43 -3.82 -28.91
C ASN A 437 -9.67 -5.23 -28.36
N ALA A 438 -9.93 -5.34 -27.06
CA ALA A 438 -10.26 -6.59 -26.39
C ALA A 438 -11.23 -6.33 -25.24
N VAL A 439 -11.98 -7.39 -24.86
CA VAL A 439 -12.93 -7.38 -23.75
C VAL A 439 -12.57 -8.49 -22.78
N PHE A 440 -12.54 -8.16 -21.49
CA PHE A 440 -12.25 -9.09 -20.42
C PHE A 440 -13.39 -9.05 -19.39
N ASN A 441 -13.99 -10.20 -19.14
CA ASN A 441 -15.04 -10.37 -18.14
C ASN A 441 -14.51 -11.21 -16.99
N ALA A 442 -14.87 -10.86 -15.75
CA ALA A 442 -14.53 -11.65 -14.60
C ALA A 442 -15.69 -11.77 -13.62
N PHE A 443 -15.89 -12.99 -13.13
CA PHE A 443 -16.71 -13.29 -11.96
C PHE A 443 -15.81 -13.68 -10.82
N ILE A 444 -15.89 -12.92 -9.73
CA ILE A 444 -14.94 -12.95 -8.60
C ILE A 444 -15.74 -13.25 -7.33
N PRO A 445 -15.94 -14.54 -6.98
CA PRO A 445 -16.62 -14.94 -5.75
C PRO A 445 -15.66 -15.01 -4.57
N ARG A 446 -16.23 -14.89 -3.36
CA ARG A 446 -15.60 -15.30 -2.10
C ARG A 446 -16.61 -15.93 -1.15
N ALA A 447 -16.14 -16.83 -0.30
CA ALA A 447 -16.90 -17.40 0.80
C ALA A 447 -15.98 -17.63 2.00
N SER A 448 -16.50 -17.49 3.20
CA SER A 448 -15.74 -17.71 4.43
C SER A 448 -16.66 -18.15 5.56
N ILE A 449 -16.06 -18.85 6.51
CA ILE A 449 -16.69 -19.26 7.78
C ILE A 449 -15.73 -18.91 8.91
N ALA A 450 -16.25 -18.38 10.00
CA ALA A 450 -15.49 -18.15 11.21
C ALA A 450 -16.16 -18.83 12.40
N TRP A 451 -15.33 -19.42 13.25
CA TRP A 451 -15.69 -20.02 14.53
C TRP A 451 -15.06 -19.21 15.66
N LEU A 452 -15.89 -18.79 16.61
CA LEU A 452 -15.54 -18.02 17.79
C LEU A 452 -15.81 -18.89 19.03
N PRO A 453 -14.88 -19.78 19.43
CA PRO A 453 -15.09 -20.65 20.59
C PRO A 453 -15.27 -19.87 21.89
N ASN A 454 -14.69 -18.70 21.98
CA ASN A 454 -14.83 -17.70 23.04
C ASN A 454 -14.44 -16.31 22.54
N GLU A 455 -14.53 -15.29 23.41
CA GLU A 455 -14.22 -13.88 23.05
C GLU A 455 -12.75 -13.66 22.68
N GLN A 456 -11.83 -14.52 23.12
CA GLN A 456 -10.39 -14.39 22.90
C GLN A 456 -9.89 -15.11 21.66
N ASN A 457 -10.69 -15.99 21.06
CA ASN A 457 -10.26 -16.81 19.94
C ASN A 457 -11.20 -16.69 18.75
N ARG A 458 -10.61 -16.56 17.57
CA ARG A 458 -11.31 -16.58 16.29
C ARG A 458 -10.53 -17.46 15.31
N ILE A 459 -11.19 -18.48 14.77
CA ILE A 459 -10.65 -19.37 13.74
C ILE A 459 -11.50 -19.16 12.49
N TRP A 460 -10.87 -19.04 11.33
CA TRP A 460 -11.62 -18.88 10.07
C TRP A 460 -11.02 -19.73 8.96
N PHE A 461 -11.89 -20.09 8.03
CA PHE A 461 -11.52 -20.62 6.73
C PHE A 461 -12.16 -19.78 5.65
N GLY A 462 -11.40 -19.45 4.61
CA GLY A 462 -11.84 -18.62 3.50
C GLY A 462 -11.37 -19.15 2.15
N VAL A 463 -12.20 -18.93 1.13
CA VAL A 463 -11.86 -19.15 -0.28
C VAL A 463 -12.25 -17.90 -1.05
N GLY A 464 -11.34 -17.38 -1.89
CA GLY A 464 -11.58 -16.17 -2.65
C GLY A 464 -10.82 -16.15 -3.96
N ARG A 465 -11.31 -15.31 -4.90
CA ARG A 465 -10.63 -15.06 -6.17
C ARG A 465 -10.13 -13.64 -6.27
N GLY A 466 -8.96 -13.48 -6.89
CA GLY A 466 -8.42 -12.23 -7.40
C GLY A 466 -8.36 -12.24 -8.91
N PHE A 467 -8.32 -11.06 -9.50
CA PHE A 467 -8.37 -10.87 -10.94
C PHE A 467 -7.41 -9.75 -11.35
N LYS A 468 -6.61 -10.04 -12.35
CA LYS A 468 -5.78 -9.07 -13.07
C LYS A 468 -6.16 -9.15 -14.54
N PRO A 469 -6.75 -8.09 -15.13
CA PRO A 469 -7.22 -8.15 -16.51
C PRO A 469 -6.10 -8.44 -17.50
N GLY A 470 -6.46 -8.99 -18.63
CA GLY A 470 -5.62 -9.00 -19.81
C GLY A 470 -5.47 -7.61 -20.41
N GLY A 471 -4.73 -7.48 -21.48
CA GLY A 471 -4.50 -6.17 -22.09
C GLY A 471 -3.58 -6.23 -23.28
N PHE A 472 -3.07 -5.05 -23.62
CA PHE A 472 -2.07 -4.85 -24.67
C PHE A 472 -0.79 -4.30 -24.08
N ASN A 473 0.35 -4.65 -24.67
CA ASN A 473 1.63 -4.12 -24.27
C ASN A 473 1.69 -2.61 -24.51
N LYS A 474 2.07 -1.86 -23.49
CA LYS A 474 2.22 -0.41 -23.56
C LYS A 474 3.60 -0.01 -24.06
N GLU A 475 4.59 -0.84 -23.76
CA GLU A 475 5.99 -0.74 -24.22
C GLU A 475 6.36 -1.98 -25.05
N GLY A 476 7.56 -1.96 -25.63
CA GLY A 476 8.06 -3.05 -26.45
C GLY A 476 7.81 -2.85 -27.95
N VAL A 477 8.73 -3.29 -28.77
CA VAL A 477 8.78 -3.09 -30.22
C VAL A 477 8.70 -4.37 -31.02
N ASP A 478 8.54 -5.53 -30.36
CA ASP A 478 8.46 -6.84 -31.02
C ASP A 478 7.02 -7.17 -31.45
N LYS A 479 6.86 -8.12 -32.37
CA LYS A 479 5.57 -8.63 -32.83
C LYS A 479 4.71 -9.15 -31.68
N LEU A 480 5.30 -9.75 -30.65
CA LEU A 480 4.59 -10.19 -29.46
C LEU A 480 3.92 -9.02 -28.72
N ALA A 481 4.54 -7.84 -28.73
CA ALA A 481 3.97 -6.64 -28.13
C ALA A 481 2.69 -6.14 -28.82
N LEU A 482 2.39 -6.62 -30.03
CA LEU A 482 1.18 -6.29 -30.79
C LEU A 482 0.00 -7.19 -30.45
N THR A 483 0.23 -8.29 -29.75
CA THR A 483 -0.82 -9.23 -29.33
C THR A 483 -1.38 -8.87 -27.96
N SER A 484 -2.64 -9.21 -27.69
CA SER A 484 -3.21 -9.14 -26.37
C SER A 484 -2.74 -10.32 -25.54
N TYR A 485 -2.55 -10.09 -24.23
CA TYR A 485 -2.35 -11.14 -23.24
C TYR A 485 -3.64 -11.39 -22.47
N LYS A 486 -3.81 -12.60 -21.94
CA LYS A 486 -5.00 -13.03 -21.21
C LYS A 486 -5.00 -12.50 -19.79
N SER A 487 -6.20 -12.50 -19.17
CA SER A 487 -6.37 -12.23 -17.74
C SER A 487 -5.66 -13.28 -16.88
N GLU A 488 -5.09 -12.84 -15.78
CA GLU A 488 -4.56 -13.69 -14.71
C GLU A 488 -5.62 -13.81 -13.61
N ILE A 489 -5.87 -15.02 -13.13
CA ILE A 489 -6.84 -15.33 -12.08
C ILE A 489 -6.16 -16.10 -10.98
N ALA A 490 -6.17 -15.55 -9.76
CA ALA A 490 -5.68 -16.22 -8.55
C ALA A 490 -6.86 -16.73 -7.72
N THR A 491 -6.80 -17.97 -7.28
CA THR A 491 -7.75 -18.56 -6.31
C THR A 491 -6.99 -18.89 -5.06
N GLU A 492 -7.41 -18.32 -3.94
CA GLU A 492 -6.83 -18.55 -2.62
C GLU A 492 -7.73 -19.39 -1.76
N MET A 493 -7.09 -20.23 -0.93
CA MET A 493 -7.66 -20.86 0.26
C MET A 493 -6.82 -20.45 1.44
N GLU A 494 -7.44 -19.97 2.51
CA GLU A 494 -6.75 -19.63 3.76
C GLU A 494 -7.45 -20.23 4.98
N LEU A 495 -6.63 -20.63 5.96
CA LEU A 495 -7.05 -21.04 7.29
C LEU A 495 -6.28 -20.21 8.31
N GLY A 496 -6.97 -19.48 9.16
CA GLY A 496 -6.34 -18.59 10.11
C GLY A 496 -6.87 -18.74 11.53
N TRP A 497 -6.05 -18.29 12.47
CA TRP A 497 -6.36 -18.22 13.89
C TRP A 497 -5.87 -16.88 14.43
N LYS A 498 -6.73 -16.18 15.18
CA LYS A 498 -6.43 -14.98 15.95
C LYS A 498 -6.73 -15.25 17.42
N TRP A 499 -5.83 -14.76 18.25
CA TRP A 499 -5.95 -14.85 19.69
C TRP A 499 -5.50 -13.55 20.36
N HIS A 500 -6.18 -13.17 21.44
CA HIS A 500 -5.70 -12.15 22.37
C HIS A 500 -5.94 -12.59 23.81
N SER A 501 -5.08 -12.12 24.71
CA SER A 501 -5.25 -12.36 26.14
C SER A 501 -6.42 -11.55 26.71
N VAL A 502 -6.99 -11.99 27.83
CA VAL A 502 -8.12 -11.30 28.50
C VAL A 502 -7.83 -9.84 28.82
N ASN A 503 -6.57 -9.49 29.09
CA ASN A 503 -6.12 -8.14 29.41
C ASN A 503 -5.56 -7.38 28.19
N ASP A 504 -5.69 -7.93 26.97
CA ASP A 504 -5.19 -7.38 25.69
C ASP A 504 -3.68 -7.05 25.67
N ASN A 505 -2.90 -7.62 26.59
CA ASN A 505 -1.45 -7.43 26.62
C ASN A 505 -0.70 -8.31 25.62
N HIS A 506 -1.32 -9.38 25.16
CA HIS A 506 -0.74 -10.33 24.23
C HIS A 506 -1.72 -10.62 23.11
N MET A 507 -1.23 -10.68 21.89
CA MET A 507 -2.00 -11.12 20.72
C MET A 507 -1.14 -12.00 19.82
N ALA A 508 -1.78 -12.97 19.18
CA ALA A 508 -1.16 -13.83 18.19
C ALA A 508 -2.09 -14.03 17.00
N GLU A 509 -1.50 -14.16 15.83
CA GLU A 509 -2.20 -14.49 14.59
C GLU A 509 -1.33 -15.46 13.79
N ILE A 510 -1.95 -16.51 13.26
CA ILE A 510 -1.31 -17.47 12.35
C ILE A 510 -2.26 -17.69 11.19
N THR A 511 -1.75 -17.63 9.97
CA THR A 511 -2.52 -17.89 8.75
C THR A 511 -1.75 -18.83 7.84
N LEU A 512 -2.38 -19.92 7.45
CA LEU A 512 -1.94 -20.81 6.39
C LEU A 512 -2.66 -20.43 5.11
N TYR A 513 -1.96 -20.34 3.99
CA TYR A 513 -2.57 -20.01 2.70
C TYR A 513 -2.02 -20.87 1.57
N GLN A 514 -2.86 -21.05 0.55
CA GLN A 514 -2.47 -21.50 -0.77
C GLN A 514 -3.14 -20.64 -1.82
N ILE A 515 -2.37 -20.16 -2.79
CA ILE A 515 -2.84 -19.39 -3.95
C ILE A 515 -2.45 -20.15 -5.21
N ASP A 516 -3.43 -20.50 -6.03
CA ASP A 516 -3.24 -21.07 -7.36
C ASP A 516 -3.59 -19.99 -8.41
N SER A 517 -2.58 -19.55 -9.17
CA SER A 517 -2.71 -18.52 -10.22
C SER A 517 -2.65 -19.16 -11.58
N LYS A 518 -3.60 -18.81 -12.45
CA LYS A 518 -3.70 -19.26 -13.85
C LYS A 518 -3.33 -18.13 -14.79
N ASP A 519 -2.64 -18.48 -15.89
CA ASP A 519 -2.23 -17.55 -16.94
C ASP A 519 -1.41 -16.37 -16.38
N VAL A 520 -0.42 -16.63 -15.51
CA VAL A 520 0.45 -15.63 -14.85
C VAL A 520 1.06 -14.70 -15.88
N GLN A 521 0.88 -13.40 -15.67
CA GLN A 521 1.41 -12.36 -16.57
C GLN A 521 2.85 -12.01 -16.19
N GLY A 522 3.76 -12.01 -17.16
CA GLY A 522 5.14 -11.63 -16.98
C GLY A 522 5.82 -11.23 -18.28
N TYR A 523 6.98 -10.61 -18.17
CA TYR A 523 7.77 -10.20 -19.33
C TYR A 523 8.55 -11.38 -19.91
N VAL A 524 8.41 -11.56 -21.22
CA VAL A 524 9.18 -12.52 -22.03
C VAL A 524 10.05 -11.77 -23.03
N GLY A 525 11.17 -12.36 -23.44
CA GLY A 525 12.15 -11.76 -24.37
C GLY A 525 13.34 -11.13 -23.67
N VAL A 526 14.24 -10.57 -24.45
CA VAL A 526 15.46 -9.90 -23.96
C VAL A 526 15.18 -8.42 -23.64
N ILE A 527 15.93 -7.88 -22.70
CA ILE A 527 15.82 -6.48 -22.29
C ILE A 527 15.86 -5.56 -23.52
N GLY A 528 14.92 -4.60 -23.60
CA GLY A 528 14.73 -3.71 -24.73
C GLY A 528 13.78 -4.22 -25.81
N TYR A 529 13.51 -5.53 -25.83
CA TYR A 529 12.54 -6.21 -26.70
C TYR A 529 11.54 -7.06 -25.93
N GLN A 530 11.39 -6.79 -24.63
CA GLN A 530 10.47 -7.53 -23.77
C GLN A 530 9.02 -7.16 -24.08
N ALA A 531 8.16 -8.17 -24.00
CA ALA A 531 6.71 -8.01 -24.07
C ALA A 531 6.04 -8.76 -22.92
N LEU A 532 4.97 -8.20 -22.38
CA LEU A 532 4.12 -8.88 -21.40
C LEU A 532 3.35 -10.00 -22.09
N SER A 533 3.37 -11.18 -21.51
CA SER A 533 2.68 -12.38 -22.00
C SER A 533 2.24 -13.25 -20.83
N ASN A 534 1.51 -14.33 -21.13
CA ASN A 534 1.14 -15.34 -20.14
C ASN A 534 2.20 -16.43 -20.12
N MET A 535 2.82 -16.66 -18.96
CA MET A 535 3.98 -17.55 -18.77
C MET A 535 3.61 -18.95 -18.30
N GLY A 536 2.34 -19.21 -18.02
CA GLY A 536 1.85 -20.47 -17.45
C GLY A 536 1.15 -20.23 -16.10
N ASP A 537 0.94 -21.31 -15.35
CA ASP A 537 0.29 -21.28 -14.05
C ASP A 537 1.33 -21.32 -12.93
N SER A 538 0.98 -20.78 -11.77
CA SER A 538 1.85 -20.83 -10.58
C SER A 538 1.06 -21.21 -9.33
N ARG A 539 1.78 -21.68 -8.32
CA ARG A 539 1.26 -21.98 -6.99
C ARG A 539 2.16 -21.34 -5.93
N SER A 540 1.52 -20.69 -4.96
CA SER A 540 2.17 -20.15 -3.76
C SER A 540 1.52 -20.74 -2.53
N ARG A 541 2.33 -21.21 -1.57
CA ARG A 541 1.89 -21.74 -0.28
C ARG A 541 2.73 -21.12 0.82
N GLY A 542 2.11 -20.84 1.95
CA GLY A 542 2.87 -20.29 3.04
C GLY A 542 2.16 -20.27 4.37
N ILE A 543 2.93 -19.83 5.34
CA ILE A 543 2.47 -19.51 6.68
C ILE A 543 2.88 -18.09 7.02
N GLU A 544 1.94 -17.31 7.51
CA GLU A 544 2.15 -15.99 8.09
C GLU A 544 1.91 -16.05 9.59
N TYR A 545 2.68 -15.29 10.35
CA TYR A 545 2.56 -15.20 11.79
C TYR A 545 2.77 -13.79 12.29
N LEU A 546 2.05 -13.45 13.35
CA LEU A 546 2.20 -12.20 14.09
C LEU A 546 2.02 -12.49 15.58
N TRP A 547 2.95 -12.02 16.38
CA TRP A 547 2.85 -12.01 17.83
C TRP A 547 3.26 -10.65 18.36
N LYS A 548 2.41 -10.07 19.21
CA LYS A 548 2.68 -8.81 19.91
C LYS A 548 2.46 -9.04 21.40
N SER A 549 3.35 -8.51 22.21
CA SER A 549 3.30 -8.69 23.66
C SER A 549 3.79 -7.45 24.39
N LYS A 550 2.98 -6.97 25.33
CA LYS A 550 3.42 -6.03 26.38
C LYS A 550 4.00 -6.85 27.52
N LEU A 551 5.33 -6.98 27.55
CA LEU A 551 6.05 -7.75 28.58
C LEU A 551 5.92 -7.10 29.94
N THR A 552 5.92 -5.79 29.97
CA THR A 552 5.69 -4.92 31.14
C THR A 552 4.91 -3.69 30.67
N PRO A 553 4.39 -2.84 31.58
CA PRO A 553 3.77 -1.57 31.18
C PRO A 553 4.68 -0.67 30.32
N ASN A 554 6.01 -0.89 30.39
CA ASN A 554 7.00 -0.06 29.72
C ASN A 554 7.74 -0.75 28.58
N HIS A 555 7.57 -2.05 28.39
CA HIS A 555 8.31 -2.81 27.36
C HIS A 555 7.38 -3.67 26.53
N SER A 556 7.47 -3.53 25.23
CA SER A 556 6.76 -4.35 24.26
C SER A 556 7.69 -5.00 23.25
N ILE A 557 7.29 -6.17 22.78
CA ILE A 557 7.96 -6.90 21.71
C ILE A 557 6.94 -7.27 20.63
N SER A 558 7.35 -7.23 19.39
CA SER A 558 6.57 -7.72 18.25
C SER A 558 7.44 -8.61 17.39
N LEU A 559 6.87 -9.73 16.96
CA LEU A 559 7.45 -10.67 16.01
C LEU A 559 6.42 -10.91 14.92
N GLY A 560 6.78 -10.67 13.66
CA GLY A 560 5.91 -10.95 12.51
C GLY A 560 6.73 -11.44 11.33
N GLY A 561 6.09 -12.16 10.41
CA GLY A 561 6.77 -12.64 9.23
C GLY A 561 6.00 -13.70 8.45
N MET A 562 6.67 -14.26 7.46
CA MET A 562 6.15 -15.33 6.62
C MET A 562 7.24 -16.34 6.25
N PHE A 563 6.78 -17.55 5.94
CA PHE A 563 7.50 -18.54 5.13
C PHE A 563 6.67 -18.80 3.87
N ASN A 564 7.30 -18.79 2.71
CA ASN A 564 6.62 -18.89 1.43
C ASN A 564 7.36 -19.82 0.47
N GLN A 565 6.62 -20.72 -0.16
CA GLN A 565 7.06 -21.56 -1.27
C GLN A 565 6.21 -21.24 -2.48
N SER A 566 6.82 -20.69 -3.52
CA SER A 566 6.17 -20.36 -4.79
C SER A 566 6.88 -21.03 -5.94
N GLU A 567 6.11 -21.56 -6.91
CA GLU A 567 6.65 -22.20 -8.11
C GLU A 567 5.69 -22.08 -9.29
N PHE A 568 6.22 -22.04 -10.50
CA PHE A 568 5.44 -22.24 -11.70
C PHE A 568 5.08 -23.73 -11.82
N THR A 569 3.80 -24.03 -12.03
CA THR A 569 3.27 -25.40 -12.17
C THR A 569 3.14 -25.83 -13.63
N SER A 570 3.13 -24.87 -14.57
CA SER A 570 3.08 -25.10 -16.01
C SER A 570 3.91 -24.06 -16.76
N GLY A 571 4.02 -24.22 -18.09
CA GLY A 571 4.74 -23.29 -18.97
C GLY A 571 6.24 -23.54 -19.02
N GLU A 572 6.98 -22.63 -19.67
CA GLU A 572 8.42 -22.72 -19.90
C GLU A 572 9.22 -22.71 -18.59
N HIS A 573 8.71 -22.00 -17.58
CA HIS A 573 9.37 -21.82 -16.28
C HIS A 573 8.91 -22.84 -15.21
N LYS A 574 8.28 -23.95 -15.61
CA LYS A 574 7.83 -24.98 -14.68
C LYS A 574 8.92 -25.39 -13.68
N ASN A 575 8.55 -25.51 -12.41
CA ASN A 575 9.41 -25.77 -11.25
C ASN A 575 10.41 -24.63 -10.92
N LYS A 576 10.32 -23.48 -11.57
CA LYS A 576 11.05 -22.27 -11.20
C LYS A 576 10.23 -21.42 -10.25
N ARG A 577 10.90 -20.64 -9.42
CA ARG A 577 10.26 -19.67 -8.52
C ARG A 577 9.92 -18.41 -9.31
N PRO A 578 8.70 -17.84 -9.19
CA PRO A 578 8.39 -16.53 -9.74
C PRO A 578 9.34 -15.46 -9.18
N ALA A 579 9.74 -14.52 -10.03
CA ALA A 579 10.65 -13.45 -9.64
C ALA A 579 10.10 -12.61 -8.48
N TYR A 580 10.98 -12.04 -7.66
CA TYR A 580 10.64 -11.20 -6.49
C TYR A 580 9.78 -11.90 -5.42
N THR A 581 9.85 -13.22 -5.30
CA THR A 581 9.11 -13.97 -4.27
C THR A 581 10.08 -14.54 -3.23
N PRO A 582 10.30 -13.85 -2.10
CA PRO A 582 11.20 -14.31 -1.06
C PRO A 582 10.68 -15.59 -0.40
N SER A 583 11.59 -16.46 0.02
CA SER A 583 11.25 -17.72 0.70
C SER A 583 10.80 -17.52 2.14
N TYR A 584 11.27 -16.48 2.77
CA TYR A 584 10.85 -16.06 4.11
C TYR A 584 11.12 -14.57 4.31
N SER A 585 10.45 -13.99 5.28
CA SER A 585 10.78 -12.70 5.87
C SER A 585 10.32 -12.67 7.32
N SER A 586 11.04 -11.94 8.17
CA SER A 586 10.68 -11.79 9.57
C SER A 586 11.13 -10.44 10.09
N LEU A 587 10.34 -9.85 10.97
CA LEU A 587 10.63 -8.62 11.68
C LEU A 587 10.47 -8.87 13.18
N ILE A 588 11.51 -8.60 13.93
CA ILE A 588 11.48 -8.54 15.39
C ILE A 588 11.67 -7.08 15.77
N SER A 589 10.77 -6.54 16.56
CA SER A 589 10.91 -5.19 17.12
C SER A 589 10.70 -5.18 18.62
N TRP A 590 11.48 -4.39 19.29
CA TRP A 590 11.36 -4.12 20.72
C TRP A 590 11.22 -2.62 20.94
N GLU A 591 10.31 -2.24 21.83
CA GLU A 591 10.08 -0.87 22.24
C GLU A 591 10.15 -0.76 23.76
N GLY A 592 10.81 0.29 24.25
CA GLY A 592 10.96 0.59 25.66
C GLY A 592 10.59 2.02 25.99
N LEU A 593 9.95 2.22 27.15
CA LEU A 593 9.62 3.54 27.71
C LEU A 593 10.39 3.73 29.01
N TYR A 594 10.98 4.91 29.24
CA TYR A 594 11.85 5.14 30.37
C TYR A 594 11.65 6.53 31.02
N GLY A 595 12.13 6.60 32.22
CA GLY A 595 12.14 7.84 33.01
C GLY A 595 10.79 8.11 33.67
N LYS A 596 10.79 9.16 34.50
CA LYS A 596 9.58 9.68 35.11
C LYS A 596 8.65 10.20 34.02
N GLU A 597 7.37 9.85 34.09
CA GLU A 597 6.36 10.20 33.06
C GLU A 597 6.63 9.61 31.66
N GLN A 598 7.49 8.56 31.55
CA GLN A 598 7.82 7.88 30.30
C GLN A 598 8.29 8.83 29.17
N LYS A 599 9.07 9.88 29.55
CA LYS A 599 9.53 10.91 28.59
C LYS A 599 10.56 10.42 27.58
N TRP A 600 11.11 9.24 27.77
CA TRP A 600 12.06 8.63 26.85
C TRP A 600 11.48 7.37 26.26
N SER A 601 11.66 7.17 24.99
CA SER A 601 11.36 5.92 24.33
C SER A 601 12.53 5.44 23.48
N SER A 602 12.64 4.13 23.30
CA SER A 602 13.60 3.55 22.37
C SER A 602 12.93 2.46 21.55
N ARG A 603 13.43 2.25 20.35
CA ARG A 603 13.00 1.16 19.46
C ARG A 603 14.23 0.52 18.82
N ILE A 604 14.23 -0.80 18.73
CA ILE A 604 15.15 -1.59 17.90
C ILE A 604 14.30 -2.52 17.05
N ALA A 605 14.63 -2.59 15.77
CA ALA A 605 13.97 -3.48 14.82
C ALA A 605 15.01 -4.23 13.99
N VAL A 606 14.86 -5.54 13.89
CA VAL A 606 15.70 -6.43 13.10
C VAL A 606 14.84 -7.11 12.06
N ARG A 607 15.14 -6.88 10.79
CA ARG A 607 14.44 -7.48 9.67
C ARG A 607 15.36 -8.48 8.96
N PHE A 608 14.87 -9.73 8.90
CA PHE A 608 15.50 -10.82 8.17
C PHE A 608 14.78 -11.02 6.84
N ASN A 609 15.51 -11.03 5.73
CA ASN A 609 14.97 -11.21 4.40
C ASN A 609 15.58 -12.44 3.75
N GLY A 610 14.74 -13.35 3.32
CA GLY A 610 15.13 -14.57 2.64
C GLY A 610 15.52 -14.35 1.17
N PRO A 611 16.13 -15.35 0.53
CA PRO A 611 16.55 -15.27 -0.85
C PRO A 611 15.36 -15.23 -1.82
N PHE A 612 15.56 -14.52 -2.95
CA PHE A 612 14.64 -14.48 -4.08
C PHE A 612 15.41 -14.26 -5.38
N TYR A 613 14.75 -14.48 -6.51
CA TYR A 613 15.33 -14.26 -7.83
C TYR A 613 14.76 -12.98 -8.47
N PHE A 614 15.57 -12.33 -9.32
CA PHE A 614 15.16 -11.16 -10.08
C PHE A 614 14.52 -11.51 -11.43
N ASN A 615 14.59 -12.77 -11.83
CA ASN A 615 14.06 -13.27 -13.10
C ASN A 615 13.52 -14.70 -12.96
N GLU A 616 12.70 -15.10 -13.91
CA GLU A 616 12.01 -16.39 -13.95
C GLU A 616 12.93 -17.55 -14.31
N GLN A 617 14.11 -17.28 -14.90
CA GLN A 617 15.15 -18.29 -15.16
C GLN A 617 15.83 -18.76 -13.88
N ASN A 618 15.67 -18.02 -12.76
CA ASN A 618 16.29 -18.26 -11.46
C ASN A 618 17.83 -18.30 -11.51
N ASN A 619 18.44 -17.45 -12.32
CA ASN A 619 19.90 -17.32 -12.42
C ASN A 619 20.47 -16.00 -11.90
N LEU A 620 19.61 -15.06 -11.51
CA LEU A 620 19.97 -13.81 -10.85
C LEU A 620 19.34 -13.80 -9.46
N GLU A 621 20.15 -14.08 -8.43
CA GLU A 621 19.67 -14.24 -7.05
C GLU A 621 20.08 -13.07 -6.16
N GLN A 622 19.17 -12.63 -5.30
CA GLN A 622 19.47 -11.95 -4.04
C GLN A 622 19.48 -12.99 -2.93
N GLY A 623 20.65 -13.23 -2.32
CA GLY A 623 20.77 -14.06 -1.13
C GLY A 623 20.09 -13.43 0.08
N HIS A 624 20.08 -14.13 1.21
CA HIS A 624 19.54 -13.57 2.46
C HIS A 624 20.32 -12.34 2.92
N TYR A 625 19.63 -11.41 3.57
CA TYR A 625 20.23 -10.22 4.18
C TYR A 625 19.44 -9.77 5.40
N THR A 626 20.12 -9.04 6.30
CA THR A 626 19.52 -8.53 7.54
C THR A 626 19.70 -7.04 7.60
N VAL A 627 18.65 -6.33 8.01
CA VAL A 627 18.64 -4.88 8.22
C VAL A 627 18.28 -4.61 9.67
N VAL A 628 19.06 -3.75 10.33
CA VAL A 628 18.83 -3.34 11.72
C VAL A 628 18.60 -1.84 11.77
N ASP A 629 17.49 -1.44 12.39
CA ASP A 629 17.12 -0.05 12.62
C ASP A 629 16.97 0.21 14.12
N ALA A 630 17.37 1.39 14.58
CA ALA A 630 17.19 1.80 15.98
C ALA A 630 16.91 3.30 16.11
N SER A 631 16.17 3.66 17.17
CA SER A 631 15.91 5.04 17.53
C SER A 631 15.80 5.24 19.04
N ILE A 632 16.13 6.44 19.49
CA ILE A 632 15.88 6.93 20.84
C ILE A 632 15.18 8.27 20.70
N SER A 633 14.02 8.42 21.35
CA SER A 633 13.20 9.62 21.30
C SER A 633 13.02 10.21 22.70
N TRP A 634 13.00 11.54 22.76
CA TRP A 634 12.70 12.32 23.95
C TRP A 634 11.43 13.13 23.75
N HIS A 635 10.47 12.97 24.64
CA HIS A 635 9.16 13.63 24.64
C HIS A 635 9.06 14.54 25.87
N PRO A 636 9.63 15.77 25.84
CA PRO A 636 9.58 16.68 26.99
C PRO A 636 8.15 17.00 27.41
N THR A 637 7.26 17.10 26.44
CA THR A 637 5.80 17.21 26.60
C THR A 637 5.10 16.36 25.53
N LYS A 638 3.78 16.29 25.56
CA LYS A 638 2.99 15.61 24.48
C LYS A 638 3.08 16.31 23.13
N GLN A 639 3.52 17.56 23.11
CA GLN A 639 3.58 18.41 21.91
C GLN A 639 4.92 18.30 21.18
N TYR A 640 6.01 17.95 21.89
CA TYR A 640 7.36 17.98 21.36
C TYR A 640 7.99 16.59 21.37
N GLU A 641 8.59 16.24 20.27
CA GLU A 641 9.42 15.04 20.14
C GLU A 641 10.75 15.41 19.50
N LEU A 642 11.85 14.86 20.05
CA LEU A 642 13.17 14.88 19.45
C LEU A 642 13.76 13.49 19.48
N SER A 643 14.23 13.00 18.32
CA SER A 643 14.76 11.65 18.19
C SER A 643 16.11 11.64 17.48
N ILE A 644 16.96 10.71 17.90
CA ILE A 644 18.16 10.29 17.15
C ILE A 644 17.87 8.90 16.63
N TYR A 645 18.19 8.66 15.38
CA TYR A 645 17.92 7.37 14.75
C TYR A 645 19.04 6.89 13.83
N ALA A 646 19.06 5.60 13.58
CA ALA A 646 19.88 4.98 12.56
C ALA A 646 19.06 3.89 11.84
N LYS A 647 19.02 3.95 10.50
CA LYS A 647 18.48 2.89 9.63
C LYS A 647 19.64 2.13 8.99
N ASN A 648 19.44 0.84 8.77
CA ASN A 648 20.46 -0.05 8.20
C ASN A 648 21.83 0.14 8.90
N ILE A 649 21.86 0.00 10.24
CA ILE A 649 23.03 0.28 11.09
C ILE A 649 24.26 -0.50 10.59
N GLY A 650 24.08 -1.74 10.15
CA GLY A 650 25.12 -2.61 9.63
C GLY A 650 25.61 -2.25 8.22
N ASP A 651 25.02 -1.24 7.58
CA ASP A 651 25.27 -0.87 6.17
C ASP A 651 25.21 -2.08 5.22
N ALA A 652 24.21 -2.96 5.44
CA ALA A 652 24.02 -4.15 4.66
C ALA A 652 23.88 -3.80 3.17
N LEU A 653 24.68 -4.44 2.33
CA LEU A 653 24.60 -4.33 0.89
C LEU A 653 23.68 -5.42 0.35
N TYR A 654 22.59 -5.02 -0.28
CA TYR A 654 21.66 -5.92 -0.93
C TYR A 654 21.13 -5.30 -2.22
N ARG A 655 20.67 -6.14 -3.14
CA ARG A 655 20.12 -5.71 -4.42
C ARG A 655 18.62 -5.54 -4.31
N THR A 656 18.09 -4.52 -4.96
CA THR A 656 16.64 -4.30 -5.14
C THR A 656 16.20 -4.67 -6.56
N TYR A 657 17.12 -4.56 -7.52
CA TYR A 657 16.91 -4.89 -8.92
C TYR A 657 18.19 -5.45 -9.53
N ALA A 658 18.07 -6.37 -10.48
CA ALA A 658 19.20 -6.86 -11.25
C ALA A 658 18.76 -7.36 -12.63
N PHE A 659 19.65 -7.17 -13.61
CA PHE A 659 19.56 -7.75 -14.95
C PHE A 659 20.97 -7.91 -15.55
N GLY A 660 21.18 -8.99 -16.30
CA GLY A 660 22.52 -9.30 -16.85
C GLY A 660 23.58 -9.29 -15.74
N ASN A 661 24.61 -8.47 -15.92
CA ASN A 661 25.69 -8.26 -14.95
C ASN A 661 25.54 -6.99 -14.10
N LYS A 662 24.37 -6.36 -14.11
CA LYS A 662 24.09 -5.09 -13.45
C LYS A 662 23.09 -5.24 -12.31
N ALA A 663 23.20 -4.38 -11.29
CA ALA A 663 22.29 -4.35 -10.16
C ALA A 663 22.06 -2.93 -9.66
N GLN A 664 20.97 -2.76 -8.91
CA GLN A 664 20.72 -1.60 -8.05
C GLN A 664 20.73 -2.00 -6.59
N LEU A 665 21.18 -1.11 -5.74
CA LEU A 665 21.35 -1.35 -4.30
C LEU A 665 20.18 -0.78 -3.51
N GLY A 666 19.85 -1.46 -2.41
CA GLY A 666 18.99 -0.94 -1.37
C GLY A 666 19.61 0.28 -0.66
N ASN A 667 18.82 0.95 0.17
CA ASN A 667 19.24 2.17 0.87
C ASN A 667 20.50 1.92 1.73
N PRO A 668 21.46 2.87 1.77
CA PRO A 668 22.63 2.81 2.64
C PRO A 668 22.23 3.00 4.10
N ARG A 669 23.22 2.90 5.00
CA ARG A 669 23.07 3.35 6.37
C ARG A 669 22.69 4.83 6.40
N GLU A 670 21.61 5.15 7.11
CA GLU A 670 21.12 6.51 7.34
C GLU A 670 21.17 6.78 8.85
N ILE A 671 21.94 7.76 9.27
CA ILE A 671 21.98 8.25 10.66
C ILE A 671 21.47 9.67 10.64
N GLY A 672 20.52 9.98 11.53
CA GLY A 672 19.89 11.29 11.51
C GLY A 672 19.26 11.68 12.84
N VAL A 673 18.76 12.90 12.83
CA VAL A 673 17.94 13.47 13.89
C VAL A 673 16.58 13.85 13.32
N GLN A 674 15.53 13.68 14.11
CA GLN A 674 14.20 14.18 13.76
C GLN A 674 13.61 14.96 14.93
N GLY A 675 12.80 15.96 14.59
CA GLY A 675 12.01 16.70 15.56
C GLY A 675 10.60 16.92 15.06
N SER A 676 9.63 16.95 15.96
CA SER A 676 8.25 17.32 15.64
C SER A 676 7.61 18.16 16.74
N ILE A 677 6.72 19.04 16.32
CA ILE A 677 5.93 19.92 17.17
C ILE A 677 4.47 19.81 16.72
N ASN A 678 3.57 19.60 17.69
CA ASN A 678 2.12 19.58 17.47
C ASN A 678 1.49 20.64 18.35
N PHE A 679 0.64 21.51 17.76
CA PHE A 679 -0.01 22.63 18.42
C PHE A 679 -1.50 22.39 18.57
#